data_172572efcc2e1c30a81e6df781cab9d0
#
_entry.id   172572efcc2e1c30a81e6df781cab9d0
#
_cell.length_a   1.000
_cell.length_b   1.000
_cell.length_c   1.000
_cell.angle_alpha   90.00
_cell.angle_beta   90.00
_cell.angle_gamma   90.00
#
_symmetry.space_group_name_H-M   'P 1'
#
loop_
_entity.id
_entity.type
_entity.pdbx_description
1 polymer ?
#
loop_
_entity_poly.entity_id
_entity_poly.type
_entity_poly.pdbx_seq_one_letter_code
_entity_poly.pdbx_strand_id
1 'polypeptide(L)'
;MQLTFGMFLDGTDWSDKSASLGEIKLGPLQFLAWLESRLGLDGVSVSAPERINEYMQRIRHADPAWCRASFELDSWSTTKQMLAWRDELFENGWDGKSGTSERLKALAALEAEAGPLSPGIPDRIKAILTELRKYSFTDTLVLQESLELLPYLWKQVFGQLRQSGMDIREAEAAKPCDPEKIQLNGANEFALAKECVRFLFAGDNRRTAIICEGDSAILDGAFHRSGIGRLNAAEKSRWRESLQILPLWLETLWKPFNPQRFLELLLLPCTPISKKLARELVKALQSEPGHGGEAWNGAWENVKKDFAGSGESDDLKKIESVWTMLNEKCFRTEKEVSSEDISGHCDFLTKRLSARIKEHPELALVIDHAKTLKKIVAGRRMIKRMELARILDSIISTGTTGDQDEREHTDFTVFSDPGMIDRNFDTILWWNFVDHGTADTTNWTADEIAVMPGYDRAAVRKLENRSWHNALDHAVKNILFFIPQMINGEAVFPHPLLDELKIKKENVLTPEKLTDSKGKWALAGRSVTLEKQSTFAPAAKARIEANSIRPVRHLSYSQMKTLISCPFQWFLQDYLGLKMPPAMTVPTGTQMLGTLAHKVIEEIYKGKESLTVEEAVRSAKEKFAELLPSMAAELLLDGRNVERQRIIRTLSDAVKVLVSEINERKLLVKGNEKELHGTFDGLDFLGFSDIYLENASGEKFVIDMKWSTSSYYEKHLNEDKALQLATYSWLLDPEGLNVRCSYFLFPKKQLVFDSTRTWNDLWNNARTAWEQRFAEIHSGQLARGIAEEKDLENSNSALPMTAGCTFCNYAALCAMMED
;
A
#
# COMPACT_ATOMS: atom_id res chain seq x y z
N MET A 1 -11.96 -45.82 12.67
CA MET A 1 -11.28 -44.56 12.86
C MET A 1 -12.23 -43.65 13.62
N GLN A 2 -11.73 -42.82 14.54
CA GLN A 2 -12.55 -41.80 15.22
C GLN A 2 -12.39 -40.48 14.51
N LEU A 3 -13.49 -39.90 14.06
CA LEU A 3 -13.56 -38.63 13.44
C LEU A 3 -14.18 -37.62 14.40
N THR A 4 -13.68 -36.40 14.46
CA THR A 4 -14.33 -35.29 15.15
C THR A 4 -14.69 -34.25 14.11
N PHE A 5 -15.95 -33.87 14.06
CA PHE A 5 -16.44 -32.80 13.22
C PHE A 5 -16.83 -31.59 14.05
N GLY A 6 -16.41 -30.42 13.64
CA GLY A 6 -16.86 -29.14 14.20
C GLY A 6 -16.94 -28.07 13.13
N MET A 7 -17.95 -27.19 13.24
CA MET A 7 -18.19 -26.12 12.25
C MET A 7 -17.05 -25.13 12.13
N PHE A 8 -16.24 -24.99 13.16
CA PHE A 8 -15.14 -24.03 13.24
C PHE A 8 -13.75 -24.65 13.10
N LEU A 9 -13.64 -25.98 12.83
CA LEU A 9 -12.37 -26.69 12.85
C LEU A 9 -11.56 -26.61 11.53
N ASP A 10 -12.07 -25.96 10.48
CA ASP A 10 -11.29 -25.79 9.25
C ASP A 10 -10.05 -24.91 9.51
N GLY A 11 -8.88 -25.40 9.12
CA GLY A 11 -7.60 -24.70 9.36
C GLY A 11 -7.01 -24.87 10.78
N THR A 12 -7.61 -25.69 11.65
CA THR A 12 -7.06 -25.99 12.96
C THR A 12 -5.70 -26.68 12.85
N ASP A 13 -4.73 -26.22 13.65
CA ASP A 13 -3.43 -26.85 13.70
C ASP A 13 -3.45 -28.16 14.54
N TRP A 14 -3.04 -29.24 13.91
CA TRP A 14 -2.94 -30.58 14.50
C TRP A 14 -1.70 -30.79 15.40
N SER A 15 -0.90 -29.75 15.58
CA SER A 15 0.40 -29.85 16.25
C SER A 15 0.33 -30.08 17.76
N ASP A 16 -0.73 -30.73 18.26
CA ASP A 16 -0.67 -31.27 19.62
C ASP A 16 0.36 -32.40 19.66
N LYS A 17 1.36 -32.23 20.48
CA LYS A 17 2.55 -33.11 20.59
C LYS A 17 2.25 -34.59 20.94
N SER A 18 0.99 -34.95 21.15
CA SER A 18 0.50 -36.30 21.30
C SER A 18 -0.03 -36.82 19.96
N ALA A 19 0.82 -37.47 19.19
CA ALA A 19 0.37 -38.20 18.02
C ALA A 19 -0.62 -39.30 18.45
N SER A 20 -1.91 -39.14 18.10
CA SER A 20 -2.91 -40.19 18.18
C SER A 20 -3.08 -40.86 16.83
N LEU A 21 -2.93 -42.18 16.79
CA LEU A 21 -3.22 -42.96 15.58
C LEU A 21 -4.73 -43.25 15.52
N GLY A 22 -5.36 -42.92 14.38
CA GLY A 22 -6.75 -43.22 14.13
C GLY A 22 -7.77 -42.20 14.60
N GLU A 23 -7.33 -41.00 15.00
CA GLU A 23 -8.18 -39.87 15.32
C GLU A 23 -7.93 -38.72 14.33
N ILE A 24 -8.98 -38.12 13.82
CA ILE A 24 -8.90 -36.95 12.88
C ILE A 24 -9.97 -35.94 13.28
N LYS A 25 -9.59 -34.65 13.38
CA LYS A 25 -10.52 -33.54 13.58
C LYS A 25 -10.68 -32.82 12.24
N LEU A 26 -11.90 -32.53 11.85
CA LEU A 26 -12.24 -31.98 10.53
C LEU A 26 -13.26 -30.86 10.65
N GLY A 27 -13.01 -29.75 10.01
CA GLY A 27 -14.02 -28.75 9.72
C GLY A 27 -14.88 -29.09 8.51
N PRO A 28 -15.85 -28.26 8.15
CA PRO A 28 -16.80 -28.52 7.06
C PRO A 28 -16.13 -28.83 5.72
N LEU A 29 -15.12 -28.04 5.31
CA LEU A 29 -14.44 -28.23 4.03
C LEU A 29 -13.58 -29.49 4.00
N GLN A 30 -12.89 -29.76 5.11
CA GLN A 30 -12.05 -30.95 5.27
C GLN A 30 -12.89 -32.22 5.31
N PHE A 31 -14.04 -32.19 6.02
CA PHE A 31 -14.96 -33.32 6.11
C PHE A 31 -15.64 -33.58 4.76
N LEU A 32 -15.98 -32.52 4.02
CA LEU A 32 -16.50 -32.62 2.66
C LEU A 32 -15.50 -33.34 1.73
N ALA A 33 -14.23 -32.93 1.75
CA ALA A 33 -13.18 -33.57 0.97
C ALA A 33 -12.91 -35.02 1.38
N TRP A 34 -12.98 -35.32 2.70
CA TRP A 34 -12.86 -36.68 3.21
C TRP A 34 -14.00 -37.56 2.69
N LEU A 35 -15.26 -37.10 2.72
CA LEU A 35 -16.41 -37.82 2.20
C LEU A 35 -16.28 -38.07 0.69
N GLU A 36 -15.92 -37.04 -0.09
CA GLU A 36 -15.70 -37.16 -1.52
C GLU A 36 -14.65 -38.23 -1.85
N SER A 37 -13.52 -38.19 -1.16
CA SER A 37 -12.47 -39.21 -1.33
C SER A 37 -12.95 -40.63 -1.03
N ARG A 38 -13.75 -40.80 0.03
CA ARG A 38 -14.31 -42.09 0.43
C ARG A 38 -15.34 -42.61 -0.54
N LEU A 39 -16.10 -41.72 -1.19
CA LEU A 39 -17.15 -42.03 -2.12
C LEU A 39 -16.67 -42.11 -3.59
N GLY A 40 -15.39 -41.82 -3.83
CA GLY A 40 -14.82 -41.79 -5.19
C GLY A 40 -15.41 -40.69 -6.04
N LEU A 41 -15.81 -39.58 -5.41
CA LEU A 41 -16.30 -38.39 -6.13
C LEU A 41 -15.11 -37.50 -6.51
N ASP A 42 -15.18 -36.94 -7.72
CA ASP A 42 -14.21 -35.92 -8.17
C ASP A 42 -14.44 -34.61 -7.41
N GLY A 43 -13.58 -34.34 -6.46
CA GLY A 43 -13.59 -33.08 -5.71
C GLY A 43 -12.97 -31.91 -6.48
N VAL A 44 -13.21 -31.77 -7.79
CA VAL A 44 -12.64 -30.70 -8.61
C VAL A 44 -13.18 -29.35 -8.11
N SER A 45 -12.35 -28.64 -7.39
CA SER A 45 -12.60 -27.26 -6.97
C SER A 45 -12.17 -26.32 -8.09
N VAL A 46 -13.14 -25.69 -8.75
CA VAL A 46 -12.90 -24.57 -9.66
C VAL A 46 -12.82 -23.29 -8.84
N SER A 47 -11.96 -22.36 -9.25
CA SER A 47 -11.82 -21.08 -8.53
C SER A 47 -13.14 -20.29 -8.56
N ALA A 48 -13.42 -19.53 -7.49
CA ALA A 48 -14.62 -18.72 -7.41
C ALA A 48 -14.79 -17.76 -8.62
N PRO A 49 -13.75 -17.09 -9.14
CA PRO A 49 -13.86 -16.28 -10.35
C PRO A 49 -14.26 -17.06 -11.60
N GLU A 50 -13.76 -18.29 -11.78
CA GLU A 50 -14.16 -19.14 -12.90
C GLU A 50 -15.64 -19.53 -12.79
N ARG A 51 -16.09 -19.91 -11.61
CA ARG A 51 -17.48 -20.24 -11.33
C ARG A 51 -18.44 -19.05 -11.55
N ILE A 52 -18.02 -17.83 -11.14
CA ILE A 52 -18.76 -16.60 -11.43
C ILE A 52 -18.87 -16.42 -12.96
N ASN A 53 -17.79 -16.64 -13.71
CA ASN A 53 -17.82 -16.53 -15.18
C ASN A 53 -18.77 -17.55 -15.84
N GLU A 54 -18.78 -18.78 -15.36
CA GLU A 54 -19.73 -19.81 -15.85
C GLU A 54 -21.19 -19.37 -15.61
N TYR A 55 -21.48 -18.88 -14.40
CA TYR A 55 -22.82 -18.39 -14.06
C TYR A 55 -23.21 -17.14 -14.86
N MET A 56 -22.25 -16.28 -15.16
CA MET A 56 -22.46 -15.12 -16.04
C MET A 56 -22.87 -15.53 -17.45
N GLN A 57 -22.35 -16.61 -17.99
CA GLN A 57 -22.78 -17.13 -19.32
C GLN A 57 -24.24 -17.60 -19.27
N ARG A 58 -24.66 -18.22 -18.16
CA ARG A 58 -26.08 -18.60 -17.98
C ARG A 58 -26.98 -17.35 -17.94
N ILE A 59 -26.60 -16.29 -17.23
CA ILE A 59 -27.37 -15.04 -17.19
C ILE A 59 -27.45 -14.41 -18.58
N ARG A 60 -26.38 -14.41 -19.36
CA ARG A 60 -26.35 -13.85 -20.71
C ARG A 60 -27.27 -14.64 -21.66
N HIS A 61 -27.35 -15.95 -21.50
CA HIS A 61 -28.16 -16.81 -22.35
C HIS A 61 -29.65 -16.73 -21.99
N ALA A 62 -29.98 -16.81 -20.69
CA ALA A 62 -31.37 -16.74 -20.20
C ALA A 62 -31.97 -15.34 -20.26
N ASP A 63 -31.12 -14.31 -20.17
CA ASP A 63 -31.47 -12.88 -20.15
C ASP A 63 -32.67 -12.51 -19.25
N PRO A 64 -32.66 -12.88 -17.97
CA PRO A 64 -33.81 -12.66 -17.10
C PRO A 64 -34.13 -11.18 -16.93
N ALA A 65 -35.33 -10.76 -17.26
CA ALA A 65 -35.77 -9.36 -17.27
C ALA A 65 -35.57 -8.67 -15.91
N TRP A 66 -35.69 -9.42 -14.82
CA TRP A 66 -35.61 -8.91 -13.45
C TRP A 66 -34.23 -8.31 -13.11
N CYS A 67 -33.13 -8.90 -13.58
CA CYS A 67 -31.78 -8.43 -13.28
C CYS A 67 -31.09 -7.73 -14.45
N ARG A 68 -31.73 -7.63 -15.63
CA ARG A 68 -31.09 -7.12 -16.87
C ARG A 68 -30.45 -5.76 -16.67
N ALA A 69 -31.12 -4.78 -16.10
CA ALA A 69 -30.59 -3.44 -15.92
C ALA A 69 -29.35 -3.41 -14.99
N SER A 70 -29.36 -4.18 -13.91
CA SER A 70 -28.18 -4.33 -13.03
C SER A 70 -27.04 -5.04 -13.72
N PHE A 71 -27.34 -6.07 -14.49
CA PHE A 71 -26.37 -6.85 -15.23
C PHE A 71 -25.70 -6.06 -16.37
N GLU A 72 -26.45 -5.22 -17.07
CA GLU A 72 -25.91 -4.31 -18.10
C GLU A 72 -24.98 -3.26 -17.50
N LEU A 73 -25.33 -2.75 -16.30
CA LEU A 73 -24.52 -1.78 -15.58
C LEU A 73 -23.26 -2.41 -15.01
N ASP A 74 -23.38 -3.56 -14.35
CA ASP A 74 -22.31 -4.30 -13.67
C ASP A 74 -22.55 -5.80 -13.73
N SER A 75 -22.08 -6.41 -14.81
CA SER A 75 -22.29 -7.83 -15.06
C SER A 75 -21.60 -8.72 -14.02
N TRP A 76 -20.39 -8.33 -13.57
CA TRP A 76 -19.62 -9.16 -12.66
C TRP A 76 -20.21 -9.20 -11.24
N SER A 77 -20.47 -8.02 -10.66
CA SER A 77 -21.00 -7.94 -9.29
C SER A 77 -22.42 -8.50 -9.21
N THR A 78 -23.25 -8.22 -10.21
CA THR A 78 -24.61 -8.81 -10.29
C THR A 78 -24.54 -10.33 -10.33
N THR A 79 -23.66 -10.91 -11.15
CA THR A 79 -23.48 -12.36 -11.23
C THR A 79 -23.00 -12.94 -9.90
N LYS A 80 -21.96 -12.33 -9.29
CA LYS A 80 -21.45 -12.76 -7.98
C LYS A 80 -22.55 -12.79 -6.94
N GLN A 81 -23.38 -11.76 -6.89
CA GLN A 81 -24.48 -11.67 -5.93
C GLN A 81 -25.56 -12.73 -6.20
N MET A 82 -25.97 -12.91 -7.46
CA MET A 82 -26.96 -13.92 -7.82
C MET A 82 -26.49 -15.35 -7.56
N LEU A 83 -25.20 -15.62 -7.80
CA LEU A 83 -24.59 -16.92 -7.50
C LEU A 83 -24.55 -17.19 -5.99
N ALA A 84 -24.25 -16.16 -5.18
CA ALA A 84 -24.29 -16.26 -3.72
C ALA A 84 -25.73 -16.56 -3.21
N TRP A 85 -26.74 -15.86 -3.74
CA TRP A 85 -28.14 -16.15 -3.41
C TRP A 85 -28.55 -17.55 -3.80
N ARG A 86 -28.15 -18.00 -4.99
CA ARG A 86 -28.39 -19.39 -5.44
C ARG A 86 -27.81 -20.39 -4.46
N ASP A 87 -26.57 -20.21 -4.05
CA ASP A 87 -25.91 -21.14 -3.13
C ASP A 87 -26.59 -21.14 -1.74
N GLU A 88 -26.89 -19.96 -1.17
CA GLU A 88 -27.62 -19.83 0.09
C GLU A 88 -29.01 -20.51 0.04
N LEU A 89 -29.75 -20.34 -1.05
CA LEU A 89 -31.04 -21.02 -1.26
C LEU A 89 -30.88 -22.54 -1.23
N PHE A 90 -29.90 -23.06 -1.97
CA PHE A 90 -29.66 -24.49 -2.01
C PHE A 90 -29.14 -25.04 -0.68
N GLU A 91 -28.33 -24.30 0.06
CA GLU A 91 -27.88 -24.65 1.42
C GLU A 91 -29.04 -24.82 2.38
N ASN A 92 -30.09 -24.00 2.19
CA ASN A 92 -31.30 -24.05 2.98
C ASN A 92 -32.41 -24.92 2.41
N GLY A 93 -32.10 -25.74 1.41
CA GLY A 93 -32.99 -26.79 0.92
C GLY A 93 -33.94 -26.40 -0.22
N TRP A 94 -33.71 -25.28 -0.91
CA TRP A 94 -34.45 -24.94 -2.11
C TRP A 94 -34.27 -26.00 -3.20
N ASP A 95 -35.34 -26.29 -3.94
CA ASP A 95 -35.38 -27.32 -4.99
C ASP A 95 -34.88 -26.86 -6.36
N GLY A 96 -34.57 -25.56 -6.51
CA GLY A 96 -34.15 -24.93 -7.76
C GLY A 96 -35.31 -24.60 -8.73
N LYS A 97 -36.57 -24.76 -8.32
CA LYS A 97 -37.75 -24.57 -9.18
C LYS A 97 -38.87 -23.78 -8.54
N SER A 98 -39.09 -23.95 -7.23
CA SER A 98 -40.19 -23.38 -6.50
C SER A 98 -39.98 -21.91 -6.18
N GLY A 99 -41.06 -21.11 -6.25
CA GLY A 99 -41.05 -19.74 -5.79
C GLY A 99 -41.93 -18.79 -6.62
N THR A 100 -42.46 -17.76 -5.96
CA THR A 100 -43.40 -16.78 -6.53
C THR A 100 -42.76 -15.43 -6.79
N SER A 101 -41.69 -15.08 -6.04
CA SER A 101 -40.98 -13.81 -6.22
C SER A 101 -40.28 -13.72 -7.57
N GLU A 102 -40.14 -12.54 -8.10
CA GLU A 102 -39.42 -12.32 -9.37
C GLU A 102 -37.94 -12.74 -9.28
N ARG A 103 -37.29 -12.59 -8.12
CA ARG A 103 -35.94 -13.07 -7.87
C ARG A 103 -35.84 -14.58 -7.96
N LEU A 104 -36.75 -15.33 -7.32
CA LEU A 104 -36.80 -16.78 -7.37
C LEU A 104 -37.11 -17.30 -8.77
N LYS A 105 -38.03 -16.65 -9.49
CA LYS A 105 -38.32 -16.98 -10.89
C LYS A 105 -37.09 -16.82 -11.79
N ALA A 106 -36.34 -15.73 -11.61
CA ALA A 106 -35.10 -15.47 -12.33
C ALA A 106 -34.04 -16.54 -12.02
N LEU A 107 -33.84 -16.87 -10.74
CA LEU A 107 -32.89 -17.91 -10.33
C LEU A 107 -33.32 -19.31 -10.84
N ALA A 108 -34.59 -19.64 -10.75
CA ALA A 108 -35.12 -20.92 -11.30
C ALA A 108 -34.92 -21.05 -12.83
N ALA A 109 -35.09 -19.96 -13.56
CA ALA A 109 -34.80 -19.95 -15.00
C ALA A 109 -33.30 -20.21 -15.28
N LEU A 110 -32.40 -19.66 -14.44
CA LEU A 110 -30.97 -19.92 -14.59
C LEU A 110 -30.56 -21.34 -14.21
N GLU A 111 -31.25 -21.98 -13.29
CA GLU A 111 -31.03 -23.41 -12.97
C GLU A 111 -31.57 -24.35 -14.08
N ALA A 112 -32.55 -23.92 -14.84
CA ALA A 112 -33.04 -24.67 -16.01
C ALA A 112 -32.10 -24.57 -17.23
N GLU A 113 -31.15 -23.63 -17.25
CA GLU A 113 -30.21 -23.48 -18.34
C GLU A 113 -29.19 -24.63 -18.39
N ALA A 114 -28.97 -25.16 -19.59
CA ALA A 114 -28.09 -26.31 -19.82
C ALA A 114 -26.57 -26.01 -19.80
N GLY A 115 -26.18 -24.71 -19.53
CA GLY A 115 -24.76 -24.31 -19.49
C GLY A 115 -23.99 -24.93 -18.33
N PRO A 116 -22.68 -25.15 -18.45
CA PRO A 116 -21.88 -25.71 -17.39
C PRO A 116 -21.86 -24.76 -16.17
N LEU A 117 -21.96 -25.34 -14.97
CA LEU A 117 -21.70 -24.65 -13.71
C LEU A 117 -20.92 -25.61 -12.81
N SER A 118 -19.71 -25.26 -12.50
CA SER A 118 -18.87 -26.02 -11.58
C SER A 118 -19.52 -26.07 -10.18
N PRO A 119 -19.47 -27.22 -9.49
CA PRO A 119 -20.19 -27.44 -8.26
C PRO A 119 -19.68 -26.53 -7.14
N GLY A 120 -20.57 -25.81 -6.47
CA GLY A 120 -20.33 -25.14 -5.19
C GLY A 120 -20.50 -26.11 -4.02
N ILE A 121 -20.33 -25.61 -2.80
CA ILE A 121 -20.50 -26.42 -1.58
C ILE A 121 -21.86 -27.15 -1.55
N PRO A 122 -23.02 -26.49 -1.78
CA PRO A 122 -24.30 -27.15 -1.75
C PRO A 122 -24.45 -28.23 -2.83
N ASP A 123 -23.87 -28.03 -4.02
CA ASP A 123 -23.90 -29.02 -5.10
C ASP A 123 -23.08 -30.27 -4.76
N ARG A 124 -21.90 -30.09 -4.17
CA ARG A 124 -21.01 -31.15 -3.66
C ARG A 124 -21.70 -31.96 -2.56
N ILE A 125 -22.33 -31.27 -1.59
CA ILE A 125 -23.10 -31.94 -0.53
C ILE A 125 -24.26 -32.76 -1.12
N LYS A 126 -24.98 -32.24 -2.10
CA LYS A 126 -26.05 -32.98 -2.78
C LYS A 126 -25.55 -34.24 -3.53
N ALA A 127 -24.39 -34.14 -4.17
CA ALA A 127 -23.74 -35.29 -4.82
C ALA A 127 -23.37 -36.36 -3.77
N ILE A 128 -22.79 -35.95 -2.63
CA ILE A 128 -22.49 -36.84 -1.51
C ILE A 128 -23.76 -37.51 -0.99
N LEU A 129 -24.83 -36.78 -0.71
CA LEU A 129 -26.11 -37.35 -0.25
C LEU A 129 -26.68 -38.38 -1.19
N THR A 130 -26.46 -38.23 -2.51
CA THR A 130 -26.89 -39.19 -3.52
C THR A 130 -26.08 -40.49 -3.43
N GLU A 131 -24.77 -40.40 -3.30
CA GLU A 131 -23.86 -41.54 -3.27
C GLU A 131 -23.84 -42.24 -1.90
N LEU A 132 -24.01 -41.55 -0.79
CA LEU A 132 -23.98 -42.10 0.57
C LEU A 132 -24.93 -43.32 0.73
N ARG A 133 -26.03 -43.37 0.00
CA ARG A 133 -26.99 -44.46 0.05
C ARG A 133 -26.42 -45.80 -0.43
N LYS A 134 -25.29 -45.80 -1.11
CA LYS A 134 -24.65 -46.99 -1.72
C LYS A 134 -23.53 -47.57 -0.84
N TYR A 135 -23.13 -46.86 0.23
CA TYR A 135 -21.97 -47.18 1.06
C TYR A 135 -22.36 -47.43 2.52
N SER A 136 -21.56 -48.21 3.22
CA SER A 136 -21.65 -48.43 4.67
C SER A 136 -20.38 -47.97 5.32
N PHE A 137 -20.48 -47.36 6.52
CA PHE A 137 -19.37 -46.81 7.29
C PHE A 137 -19.30 -47.52 8.63
N THR A 138 -18.09 -47.81 9.10
CA THR A 138 -17.80 -48.43 10.40
C THR A 138 -17.05 -47.49 11.31
N ASP A 139 -16.88 -46.24 10.90
CA ASP A 139 -16.17 -45.21 11.65
C ASP A 139 -17.08 -44.60 12.73
N THR A 140 -16.47 -44.09 13.80
CA THR A 140 -17.18 -43.30 14.81
C THR A 140 -16.97 -41.80 14.54
N LEU A 141 -18.05 -41.02 14.58
CA LEU A 141 -18.03 -39.59 14.41
C LEU A 141 -18.50 -38.88 15.67
N VAL A 142 -17.69 -37.95 16.17
CA VAL A 142 -18.05 -37.11 17.31
C VAL A 142 -18.32 -35.71 16.77
N LEU A 143 -19.53 -35.22 17.00
CA LEU A 143 -19.91 -33.82 16.66
C LEU A 143 -19.54 -32.89 17.83
N GLN A 144 -18.81 -31.84 17.54
CA GLN A 144 -18.41 -30.85 18.55
C GLN A 144 -19.60 -29.96 18.96
N GLU A 145 -20.44 -29.60 17.99
CA GLU A 145 -21.70 -28.90 18.23
C GLU A 145 -22.87 -29.88 18.16
N SER A 146 -23.95 -29.53 18.88
CA SER A 146 -25.17 -30.33 18.81
C SER A 146 -25.73 -30.37 17.39
N LEU A 147 -26.21 -31.54 16.96
CA LEU A 147 -26.82 -31.74 15.67
C LEU A 147 -27.94 -30.75 15.36
N GLU A 148 -28.68 -30.31 16.40
CA GLU A 148 -29.75 -29.32 16.25
C GLU A 148 -29.28 -27.94 15.79
N LEU A 149 -28.03 -27.57 16.14
CA LEU A 149 -27.45 -26.27 15.78
C LEU A 149 -26.83 -26.24 14.38
N LEU A 150 -26.55 -27.39 13.80
CA LEU A 150 -25.89 -27.48 12.51
C LEU A 150 -26.74 -26.96 11.35
N PRO A 151 -26.17 -26.44 10.24
CA PRO A 151 -26.89 -26.06 9.04
C PRO A 151 -27.67 -27.21 8.40
N TYR A 152 -28.73 -26.89 7.67
CA TYR A 152 -29.68 -27.85 7.14
C TYR A 152 -29.04 -29.00 6.35
N LEU A 153 -28.17 -28.70 5.38
CA LEU A 153 -27.54 -29.75 4.58
C LEU A 153 -26.66 -30.66 5.40
N TRP A 154 -25.95 -30.15 6.40
CA TRP A 154 -25.14 -30.98 7.30
C TRP A 154 -26.01 -31.92 8.16
N LYS A 155 -27.17 -31.47 8.62
CA LYS A 155 -28.16 -32.35 9.28
C LYS A 155 -28.57 -33.52 8.37
N GLN A 156 -28.76 -33.24 7.09
CA GLN A 156 -29.09 -34.31 6.11
C GLN A 156 -27.94 -35.29 5.93
N VAL A 157 -26.68 -34.78 5.81
CA VAL A 157 -25.48 -35.63 5.69
C VAL A 157 -25.33 -36.54 6.90
N PHE A 158 -25.42 -36.00 8.11
CA PHE A 158 -25.26 -36.82 9.34
C PHE A 158 -26.44 -37.78 9.53
N GLY A 159 -27.65 -37.40 9.19
CA GLY A 159 -28.79 -38.29 9.16
C GLY A 159 -28.57 -39.49 8.22
N GLN A 160 -28.04 -39.24 7.03
CA GLN A 160 -27.78 -40.32 6.04
C GLN A 160 -26.57 -41.17 6.45
N LEU A 161 -25.50 -40.57 7.02
CA LEU A 161 -24.34 -41.33 7.54
C LEU A 161 -24.76 -42.27 8.67
N ARG A 162 -25.64 -41.85 9.57
CA ARG A 162 -26.20 -42.72 10.63
C ARG A 162 -26.98 -43.89 10.03
N GLN A 163 -27.77 -43.66 9.01
CA GLN A 163 -28.47 -44.73 8.29
C GLN A 163 -27.51 -45.67 7.57
N SER A 164 -26.34 -45.19 7.14
CA SER A 164 -25.30 -45.98 6.50
C SER A 164 -24.37 -46.73 7.51
N GLY A 165 -24.70 -46.73 8.82
CA GLY A 165 -24.02 -47.50 9.83
C GLY A 165 -22.95 -46.75 10.63
N MET A 166 -22.71 -45.44 10.37
CA MET A 166 -21.77 -44.66 11.15
C MET A 166 -22.28 -44.39 12.57
N ASP A 167 -21.46 -44.63 13.58
CA ASP A 167 -21.76 -44.32 14.96
C ASP A 167 -21.53 -42.82 15.17
N ILE A 168 -22.59 -42.03 15.30
CA ILE A 168 -22.54 -40.57 15.45
C ILE A 168 -22.95 -40.18 16.85
N ARG A 169 -22.04 -39.57 17.57
CA ARG A 169 -22.23 -39.08 18.94
C ARG A 169 -21.99 -37.59 19.01
N GLU A 170 -22.64 -36.90 19.93
CA GLU A 170 -22.31 -35.52 20.27
C GLU A 170 -21.23 -35.53 21.36
N ALA A 171 -20.31 -34.58 21.30
CA ALA A 171 -19.28 -34.41 22.32
C ALA A 171 -19.93 -34.11 23.66
N GLU A 172 -19.38 -34.67 24.75
CA GLU A 172 -19.81 -34.29 26.08
C GLU A 172 -19.55 -32.80 26.29
N ALA A 173 -20.57 -32.08 26.79
CA ALA A 173 -20.42 -30.66 27.08
C ALA A 173 -19.24 -30.48 28.07
N ALA A 174 -18.30 -29.60 27.68
CA ALA A 174 -17.22 -29.22 28.58
C ALA A 174 -17.82 -28.75 29.92
N LYS A 175 -17.25 -29.19 31.04
CA LYS A 175 -17.67 -28.65 32.34
C LYS A 175 -17.33 -27.15 32.32
N PRO A 176 -18.34 -26.27 32.54
CA PRO A 176 -18.09 -24.83 32.52
C PRO A 176 -16.98 -24.46 33.50
N CYS A 177 -15.95 -23.84 33.04
CA CYS A 177 -14.98 -23.17 33.88
C CYS A 177 -15.56 -21.79 34.27
N ASP A 178 -15.16 -21.28 35.44
CA ASP A 178 -15.49 -19.90 35.84
C ASP A 178 -14.17 -19.10 35.97
N PRO A 179 -13.58 -18.73 34.84
CA PRO A 179 -12.33 -17.99 34.82
C PRO A 179 -12.49 -16.60 35.39
N GLU A 180 -11.44 -16.04 35.96
CA GLU A 180 -11.39 -14.61 36.19
C GLU A 180 -11.42 -13.85 34.84
N LYS A 181 -12.42 -12.99 34.63
CA LYS A 181 -12.65 -12.21 33.43
C LYS A 181 -12.02 -10.84 33.61
N ILE A 182 -11.06 -10.49 32.72
CA ILE A 182 -10.30 -9.26 32.79
C ILE A 182 -10.47 -8.51 31.47
N GLN A 183 -10.92 -7.26 31.55
CA GLN A 183 -11.10 -6.36 30.41
C GLN A 183 -9.96 -5.37 30.39
N LEU A 184 -9.21 -5.32 29.30
CA LEU A 184 -8.13 -4.36 29.06
C LEU A 184 -8.48 -3.44 27.91
N ASN A 185 -8.81 -2.19 28.23
CA ASN A 185 -9.15 -1.17 27.24
C ASN A 185 -7.92 -0.35 26.87
N GLY A 186 -7.60 -0.25 25.58
CA GLY A 186 -6.51 0.57 25.07
C GLY A 186 -6.96 1.62 24.06
N ALA A 187 -6.21 2.70 23.91
CA ALA A 187 -6.53 3.71 22.92
C ALA A 187 -6.49 3.15 21.49
N ASN A 188 -5.59 2.20 21.23
CA ASN A 188 -5.41 1.53 19.95
C ASN A 188 -4.74 0.17 20.13
N GLU A 189 -4.57 -0.55 19.03
CA GLU A 189 -3.94 -1.87 18.98
C GLU A 189 -2.47 -1.85 19.43
N PHE A 190 -1.70 -0.79 19.13
CA PHE A 190 -0.29 -0.69 19.50
C PHE A 190 -0.09 -0.67 21.03
N ALA A 191 -0.94 0.07 21.75
CA ALA A 191 -0.91 0.12 23.20
C ALA A 191 -1.19 -1.26 23.80
N LEU A 192 -2.17 -1.98 23.25
CA LEU A 192 -2.58 -3.29 23.71
C LEU A 192 -1.57 -4.39 23.35
N ALA A 193 -0.97 -4.35 22.16
CA ALA A 193 0.04 -5.31 21.74
C ALA A 193 1.26 -5.31 22.68
N LYS A 194 1.66 -4.13 23.16
CA LYS A 194 2.73 -3.98 24.14
C LYS A 194 2.41 -4.71 25.45
N GLU A 195 1.17 -4.63 25.90
CA GLU A 195 0.73 -5.31 27.15
C GLU A 195 0.63 -6.82 26.95
N CYS A 196 0.20 -7.28 25.78
CA CYS A 196 0.20 -8.70 25.43
C CYS A 196 1.62 -9.28 25.43
N VAL A 197 2.58 -8.58 24.82
CA VAL A 197 4.01 -8.93 24.86
C VAL A 197 4.52 -9.04 26.30
N ARG A 198 4.24 -8.04 27.16
CA ARG A 198 4.65 -8.05 28.56
C ARG A 198 4.05 -9.23 29.33
N PHE A 199 2.80 -9.55 29.05
CA PHE A 199 2.13 -10.68 29.68
C PHE A 199 2.82 -12.01 29.34
N LEU A 200 3.18 -12.20 28.06
CA LEU A 200 3.86 -13.42 27.63
C LEU A 200 5.28 -13.52 28.21
N PHE A 201 6.02 -12.43 28.30
CA PHE A 201 7.35 -12.41 28.94
C PHE A 201 7.32 -12.68 30.46
N ALA A 202 6.24 -12.29 31.11
CA ALA A 202 6.13 -12.37 32.56
C ALA A 202 5.79 -13.77 33.09
N GLY A 203 5.66 -14.81 32.22
CA GLY A 203 5.31 -16.16 32.69
C GLY A 203 5.43 -17.28 31.67
N ASP A 204 5.07 -18.50 32.10
CA ASP A 204 5.01 -19.68 31.24
C ASP A 204 3.76 -19.63 30.34
N ASN A 205 3.95 -19.89 29.05
CA ASN A 205 2.90 -19.77 28.05
C ASN A 205 2.38 -21.11 27.50
N ARG A 206 2.93 -22.24 27.94
CA ARG A 206 2.56 -23.58 27.44
C ARG A 206 1.07 -23.92 27.57
N ARG A 207 0.38 -23.26 28.48
CA ARG A 207 -1.07 -23.39 28.69
C ARG A 207 -1.79 -22.07 28.47
N THR A 208 -1.25 -21.26 27.55
CA THR A 208 -1.85 -20.00 27.11
C THR A 208 -2.37 -20.16 25.68
N ALA A 209 -3.59 -19.72 25.41
CA ALA A 209 -4.14 -19.58 24.06
C ALA A 209 -4.34 -18.11 23.72
N ILE A 210 -4.21 -17.79 22.45
CA ILE A 210 -4.51 -16.48 21.90
C ILE A 210 -5.57 -16.65 20.82
N ILE A 211 -6.68 -15.94 20.95
CA ILE A 211 -7.71 -15.84 19.91
C ILE A 211 -7.43 -14.57 19.10
N CYS A 212 -7.25 -14.72 17.81
CA CYS A 212 -7.04 -13.63 16.84
C CYS A 212 -8.11 -13.73 15.75
N GLU A 213 -9.22 -13.03 15.91
CA GLU A 213 -10.21 -12.86 14.85
C GLU A 213 -9.81 -11.68 13.98
N GLY A 214 -9.66 -11.88 12.66
CA GLY A 214 -9.27 -10.85 11.72
C GLY A 214 -7.79 -10.47 11.74
N ASP A 215 -7.47 -9.19 11.57
CA ASP A 215 -6.10 -8.69 11.38
C ASP A 215 -5.26 -8.79 12.67
N SER A 216 -4.19 -9.58 12.60
CA SER A 216 -3.23 -9.77 13.69
C SER A 216 -1.88 -9.09 13.43
N ALA A 217 -1.72 -8.33 12.33
CA ALA A 217 -0.43 -7.81 11.87
C ALA A 217 0.29 -6.93 12.92
N ILE A 218 -0.46 -6.11 13.67
CA ILE A 218 0.11 -5.26 14.73
C ILE A 218 0.66 -6.12 15.87
N LEU A 219 -0.10 -7.12 16.31
CA LEU A 219 0.30 -8.03 17.37
C LEU A 219 1.48 -8.91 16.95
N ASP A 220 1.43 -9.46 15.74
CA ASP A 220 2.51 -10.28 15.16
C ASP A 220 3.80 -9.47 15.02
N GLY A 221 3.70 -8.23 14.54
CA GLY A 221 4.83 -7.31 14.46
C GLY A 221 5.42 -6.95 15.84
N ALA A 222 4.58 -6.82 16.88
CA ALA A 222 5.05 -6.60 18.24
C ALA A 222 5.78 -7.85 18.81
N PHE A 223 5.28 -9.03 18.53
CA PHE A 223 5.90 -10.30 18.94
C PHE A 223 7.24 -10.50 18.25
N HIS A 224 7.30 -10.31 16.95
CA HIS A 224 8.55 -10.43 16.18
C HIS A 224 9.63 -9.47 16.69
N ARG A 225 9.30 -8.18 16.87
CA ARG A 225 10.25 -7.19 17.44
C ARG A 225 10.72 -7.54 18.85
N SER A 226 9.91 -8.27 19.60
CA SER A 226 10.22 -8.66 20.98
C SER A 226 10.89 -10.03 21.08
N GLY A 227 11.09 -10.75 19.97
CA GLY A 227 11.71 -12.07 19.95
C GLY A 227 10.85 -13.19 20.55
N ILE A 228 9.52 -13.00 20.59
CA ILE A 228 8.59 -14.03 21.10
C ILE A 228 8.31 -15.12 20.06
N GLY A 229 8.60 -14.85 18.82
CA GLY A 229 8.15 -15.64 17.68
C GLY A 229 6.82 -15.13 17.12
N ARG A 230 6.55 -15.45 15.85
CA ARG A 230 5.33 -15.04 15.17
C ARG A 230 4.13 -15.84 15.63
N LEU A 231 2.96 -15.26 15.57
CA LEU A 231 1.68 -15.89 15.94
C LEU A 231 1.35 -17.15 15.14
N ASN A 232 2.02 -17.41 14.03
CA ASN A 232 1.67 -18.44 13.05
C ASN A 232 0.23 -18.32 12.50
N ALA A 233 -0.46 -17.23 12.79
CA ALA A 233 -1.65 -16.82 12.11
C ALA A 233 -1.21 -16.21 10.77
N ALA A 234 -0.78 -17.07 9.84
CA ALA A 234 -0.36 -16.65 8.50
C ALA A 234 -1.55 -16.03 7.78
N GLU A 235 -1.75 -14.73 7.98
CA GLU A 235 -2.86 -14.01 7.41
C GLU A 235 -2.69 -13.90 5.90
N LYS A 236 -3.67 -14.42 5.18
CA LYS A 236 -3.73 -14.26 3.74
C LYS A 236 -4.14 -12.83 3.42
N SER A 237 -3.24 -12.11 2.76
CA SER A 237 -3.53 -10.76 2.31
C SER A 237 -3.52 -10.66 0.79
N ARG A 238 -4.51 -9.99 0.23
CA ARG A 238 -4.55 -9.63 -1.19
C ARG A 238 -3.55 -8.54 -1.56
N TRP A 239 -3.02 -7.84 -0.55
CA TRP A 239 -2.06 -6.76 -0.71
C TRP A 239 -0.59 -7.21 -0.70
N ARG A 240 -0.34 -8.53 -0.68
CA ARG A 240 1.04 -9.05 -0.81
C ARG A 240 1.64 -8.62 -2.14
N GLU A 241 2.92 -8.28 -2.11
CA GLU A 241 3.64 -7.69 -3.26
C GLU A 241 3.54 -8.56 -4.51
N SER A 242 3.64 -9.89 -4.36
CA SER A 242 3.52 -10.82 -5.49
C SER A 242 2.16 -10.70 -6.17
N LEU A 243 1.06 -10.59 -5.41
CA LEU A 243 -0.29 -10.47 -5.96
C LEU A 243 -0.56 -9.13 -6.65
N GLN A 244 0.22 -8.09 -6.33
CA GLN A 244 0.09 -6.79 -6.99
C GLN A 244 0.71 -6.76 -8.40
N ILE A 245 1.53 -7.75 -8.77
CA ILE A 245 2.16 -7.80 -10.09
C ILE A 245 1.12 -7.77 -11.21
N LEU A 246 0.13 -8.66 -11.17
CA LEU A 246 -0.85 -8.80 -12.25
C LEU A 246 -1.74 -7.54 -12.40
N PRO A 247 -2.36 -6.99 -11.35
CA PRO A 247 -3.13 -5.74 -11.44
C PRO A 247 -2.30 -4.55 -11.94
N LEU A 248 -1.10 -4.34 -11.38
CA LEU A 248 -0.24 -3.21 -11.77
C LEU A 248 0.31 -3.37 -13.20
N TRP A 249 0.62 -4.60 -13.62
CA TRP A 249 1.01 -4.87 -14.99
C TRP A 249 -0.11 -4.58 -15.98
N LEU A 250 -1.35 -4.97 -15.68
CA LEU A 250 -2.51 -4.72 -16.53
C LEU A 250 -2.98 -3.26 -16.47
N GLU A 251 -2.61 -2.49 -15.45
CA GLU A 251 -2.80 -1.05 -15.45
C GLU A 251 -2.03 -0.38 -16.59
N THR A 252 -0.92 -0.97 -17.06
CA THR A 252 -0.19 -0.46 -18.22
C THR A 252 -0.94 -0.55 -19.56
N LEU A 253 -2.07 -1.25 -19.63
CA LEU A 253 -2.93 -1.25 -20.81
C LEU A 253 -3.56 0.12 -21.08
N TRP A 254 -3.81 0.89 -20.02
CA TRP A 254 -4.68 2.05 -20.06
C TRP A 254 -3.92 3.36 -20.27
N LYS A 255 -4.56 4.26 -20.99
CA LYS A 255 -4.23 5.68 -21.01
C LYS A 255 -5.37 6.51 -20.40
N PRO A 256 -5.06 7.70 -19.83
CA PRO A 256 -3.72 8.28 -19.74
C PRO A 256 -2.81 7.44 -18.82
N PHE A 257 -1.51 7.56 -19.06
CA PHE A 257 -0.48 6.94 -18.23
C PHE A 257 -0.61 7.39 -16.77
N ASN A 258 -0.62 6.43 -15.85
CA ASN A 258 -0.64 6.69 -14.41
C ASN A 258 0.77 6.51 -13.84
N PRO A 259 1.51 7.60 -13.60
CA PRO A 259 2.90 7.52 -13.17
C PRO A 259 3.07 6.88 -11.79
N GLN A 260 2.11 7.10 -10.87
CA GLN A 260 2.17 6.51 -9.52
C GLN A 260 1.99 4.99 -9.57
N ARG A 261 0.98 4.49 -10.30
CA ARG A 261 0.76 3.05 -10.45
C ARG A 261 1.92 2.34 -11.15
N PHE A 262 2.53 3.02 -12.11
CA PHE A 262 3.71 2.48 -12.77
C PHE A 262 4.94 2.48 -11.86
N LEU A 263 5.12 3.51 -11.04
CA LEU A 263 6.16 3.54 -10.01
C LEU A 263 5.99 2.39 -9.01
N GLU A 264 4.78 2.13 -8.56
CA GLU A 264 4.46 0.99 -7.68
C GLU A 264 4.90 -0.34 -8.32
N LEU A 265 4.61 -0.56 -9.61
CA LEU A 265 5.07 -1.73 -10.35
C LEU A 265 6.61 -1.85 -10.39
N LEU A 266 7.31 -0.73 -10.62
CA LEU A 266 8.78 -0.70 -10.69
C LEU A 266 9.45 -1.03 -9.34
N LEU A 267 8.81 -0.64 -8.24
CA LEU A 267 9.32 -0.80 -6.87
C LEU A 267 8.99 -2.16 -6.25
N LEU A 268 8.13 -2.97 -6.86
CA LEU A 268 7.88 -4.32 -6.36
C LEU A 268 9.18 -5.14 -6.29
N PRO A 269 9.46 -5.85 -5.17
CA PRO A 269 10.65 -6.71 -5.05
C PRO A 269 10.76 -7.76 -6.15
N CYS A 270 9.59 -8.28 -6.56
CA CYS A 270 9.44 -9.31 -7.60
C CYS A 270 8.94 -8.76 -8.95
N THR A 271 9.14 -7.46 -9.22
CA THR A 271 8.70 -6.83 -10.49
C THR A 271 9.13 -7.63 -11.72
N PRO A 272 8.29 -7.77 -12.77
CA PRO A 272 8.66 -8.42 -14.03
C PRO A 272 9.70 -7.64 -14.85
N ILE A 273 9.99 -6.41 -14.46
CA ILE A 273 10.95 -5.50 -15.10
C ILE A 273 12.33 -5.71 -14.46
N SER A 274 13.39 -5.74 -15.25
CA SER A 274 14.74 -5.93 -14.71
C SER A 274 15.12 -4.81 -13.73
N LYS A 275 15.83 -5.13 -12.66
CA LYS A 275 16.25 -4.15 -11.63
C LYS A 275 17.02 -2.96 -12.21
N LYS A 276 17.81 -3.17 -13.26
CA LYS A 276 18.55 -2.08 -13.95
C LYS A 276 17.57 -1.13 -14.64
N LEU A 277 16.67 -1.65 -15.49
CA LEU A 277 15.68 -0.82 -16.18
C LEU A 277 14.71 -0.15 -15.19
N ALA A 278 14.24 -0.88 -14.19
CA ALA A 278 13.37 -0.33 -13.17
C ALA A 278 14.00 0.87 -12.45
N ARG A 279 15.27 0.76 -12.06
CA ARG A 279 16.01 1.87 -11.40
C ARG A 279 16.11 3.11 -12.29
N GLU A 280 16.46 2.95 -13.57
CA GLU A 280 16.55 4.09 -14.49
C GLU A 280 15.17 4.71 -14.78
N LEU A 281 14.12 3.90 -14.91
CA LEU A 281 12.75 4.40 -15.06
C LEU A 281 12.25 5.11 -13.79
N VAL A 282 12.60 4.63 -12.60
CA VAL A 282 12.28 5.34 -11.33
C VAL A 282 12.94 6.71 -11.31
N LYS A 283 14.22 6.83 -11.70
CA LYS A 283 14.89 8.14 -11.81
C LYS A 283 14.20 9.05 -12.83
N ALA A 284 13.82 8.50 -13.98
CA ALA A 284 13.08 9.25 -14.99
C ALA A 284 11.76 9.80 -14.45
N LEU A 285 10.96 8.99 -13.77
CA LEU A 285 9.69 9.42 -13.15
C LEU A 285 9.89 10.43 -12.01
N GLN A 286 11.03 10.41 -11.33
CA GLN A 286 11.37 11.39 -10.30
C GLN A 286 11.70 12.77 -10.88
N SER A 287 12.18 12.85 -12.12
CA SER A 287 12.45 14.10 -12.81
C SER A 287 11.27 14.56 -13.68
N GLU A 288 10.70 13.66 -14.47
CA GLU A 288 9.61 13.89 -15.40
C GLU A 288 8.52 12.81 -15.18
N PRO A 289 7.48 13.07 -14.36
CA PRO A 289 6.45 12.08 -14.05
C PRO A 289 5.48 11.82 -15.20
N GLY A 290 5.99 11.23 -16.28
CA GLY A 290 5.25 10.91 -17.48
C GLY A 290 5.91 9.83 -18.34
N HIS A 291 5.38 9.63 -19.53
CA HIS A 291 5.81 8.59 -20.48
C HIS A 291 6.28 9.21 -21.81
N GLY A 292 7.35 8.67 -22.37
CA GLY A 292 7.85 9.01 -23.71
C GLY A 292 8.67 10.30 -23.81
N GLY A 293 8.97 10.99 -22.69
CA GLY A 293 9.79 12.21 -22.64
C GLY A 293 11.30 11.94 -22.72
N GLU A 294 12.08 13.01 -22.53
CA GLU A 294 13.55 12.93 -22.57
C GLU A 294 14.09 12.03 -21.46
N ALA A 295 13.61 12.18 -20.23
CA ALA A 295 14.03 11.34 -19.11
C ALA A 295 13.66 9.87 -19.31
N TRP A 296 12.46 9.58 -19.83
CA TRP A 296 12.02 8.23 -20.15
C TRP A 296 12.94 7.55 -21.17
N ASN A 297 13.21 8.23 -22.29
CA ASN A 297 14.09 7.69 -23.33
C ASN A 297 15.53 7.61 -22.87
N GLY A 298 16.01 8.58 -22.08
CA GLY A 298 17.31 8.58 -21.44
C GLY A 298 17.56 7.38 -20.54
N ALA A 299 16.51 6.91 -19.83
CA ALA A 299 16.61 5.70 -19.01
C ALA A 299 17.02 4.47 -19.84
N TRP A 300 16.47 4.31 -21.03
CA TRP A 300 16.86 3.22 -21.94
C TRP A 300 18.28 3.37 -22.49
N GLU A 301 18.67 4.59 -22.86
CA GLU A 301 20.04 4.85 -23.34
C GLU A 301 21.07 4.56 -22.23
N ASN A 302 20.78 4.88 -20.98
CA ASN A 302 21.64 4.56 -19.84
C ASN A 302 21.79 3.04 -19.66
N VAL A 303 20.68 2.29 -19.75
CA VAL A 303 20.74 0.82 -19.71
C VAL A 303 21.61 0.28 -20.83
N LYS A 304 21.47 0.76 -22.08
CA LYS A 304 22.31 0.31 -23.20
C LYS A 304 23.78 0.60 -22.96
N LYS A 305 24.13 1.77 -22.44
CA LYS A 305 25.52 2.14 -22.12
C LYS A 305 26.13 1.21 -21.07
N ASP A 306 25.40 0.84 -20.05
CA ASP A 306 25.87 -0.07 -19.00
C ASP A 306 26.21 -1.47 -19.54
N PHE A 307 25.56 -1.91 -20.63
CA PHE A 307 25.82 -3.19 -21.28
C PHE A 307 26.84 -3.12 -22.42
N ALA A 308 27.18 -1.94 -22.92
CA ALA A 308 28.07 -1.78 -24.09
C ALA A 308 29.50 -2.32 -23.88
N GLY A 309 29.90 -2.66 -22.64
CA GLY A 309 31.24 -3.21 -22.31
C GLY A 309 31.22 -4.61 -21.68
N SER A 310 30.03 -5.22 -21.42
CA SER A 310 29.96 -6.40 -20.55
C SER A 310 29.86 -7.75 -21.26
N GLY A 311 29.70 -7.80 -22.59
CA GLY A 311 29.52 -9.05 -23.34
C GLY A 311 28.20 -9.82 -23.10
N GLU A 312 27.30 -9.31 -22.24
CA GLU A 312 26.04 -9.93 -21.82
C GLU A 312 24.88 -9.61 -22.79
N SER A 313 25.04 -9.99 -24.05
CA SER A 313 24.06 -9.64 -25.12
C SER A 313 22.67 -10.27 -24.90
N ASP A 314 22.57 -11.45 -24.27
CA ASP A 314 21.30 -12.14 -24.07
C ASP A 314 20.44 -11.51 -22.96
N ASP A 315 21.07 -10.95 -21.95
CA ASP A 315 20.35 -10.24 -20.90
C ASP A 315 19.84 -8.88 -21.39
N LEU A 316 20.61 -8.19 -22.22
CA LEU A 316 20.14 -6.98 -22.89
C LEU A 316 18.90 -7.24 -23.76
N LYS A 317 18.87 -8.34 -24.54
CA LYS A 317 17.69 -8.72 -25.36
C LYS A 317 16.46 -8.98 -24.51
N LYS A 318 16.63 -9.61 -23.33
CA LYS A 318 15.52 -9.81 -22.39
C LYS A 318 14.97 -8.47 -21.88
N ILE A 319 15.83 -7.51 -21.58
CA ILE A 319 15.42 -6.17 -21.13
C ILE A 319 14.77 -5.40 -22.28
N GLU A 320 15.34 -5.47 -23.48
CA GLU A 320 14.81 -4.87 -24.70
C GLU A 320 13.37 -5.35 -25.00
N SER A 321 13.09 -6.64 -24.79
CA SER A 321 11.73 -7.18 -24.97
C SER A 321 10.70 -6.50 -24.05
N VAL A 322 11.11 -6.11 -22.82
CA VAL A 322 10.24 -5.36 -21.89
C VAL A 322 10.10 -3.91 -22.36
N TRP A 323 11.20 -3.29 -22.73
CA TRP A 323 11.20 -1.93 -23.27
C TRP A 323 10.29 -1.79 -24.49
N THR A 324 10.39 -2.71 -25.44
CA THR A 324 9.52 -2.78 -26.61
C THR A 324 8.04 -2.96 -26.21
N MET A 325 7.78 -3.87 -25.28
CA MET A 325 6.41 -4.08 -24.77
C MET A 325 5.82 -2.80 -24.16
N LEU A 326 6.59 -2.10 -23.32
CA LEU A 326 6.13 -0.86 -22.67
C LEU A 326 5.85 0.26 -23.70
N ASN A 327 6.66 0.38 -24.75
CA ASN A 327 6.49 1.47 -25.72
C ASN A 327 5.54 1.14 -26.87
N GLU A 328 5.37 -0.13 -27.23
CA GLU A 328 4.57 -0.52 -28.39
C GLU A 328 3.19 -1.09 -28.05
N LYS A 329 3.00 -1.66 -26.87
CA LYS A 329 1.77 -2.36 -26.48
C LYS A 329 1.07 -1.76 -25.27
N CYS A 330 1.77 -0.99 -24.45
CA CYS A 330 1.21 -0.35 -23.26
C CYS A 330 0.66 1.05 -23.54
N PHE A 331 -0.17 1.55 -22.65
CA PHE A 331 -0.72 2.93 -22.60
C PHE A 331 -1.48 3.36 -23.88
N ARG A 332 -2.26 2.43 -24.47
CA ARG A 332 -2.95 2.68 -25.74
C ARG A 332 -4.46 2.75 -25.66
N THR A 333 -5.04 2.17 -24.63
CA THR A 333 -6.49 1.96 -24.50
C THR A 333 -7.10 2.89 -23.49
N GLU A 334 -8.29 3.47 -23.76
CA GLU A 334 -8.93 4.41 -22.83
C GLU A 334 -10.04 3.76 -22.00
N LYS A 335 -11.00 3.12 -22.64
CA LYS A 335 -12.24 2.66 -22.00
C LYS A 335 -12.43 1.16 -22.04
N GLU A 336 -12.06 0.54 -23.13
CA GLU A 336 -12.28 -0.89 -23.40
C GLU A 336 -11.05 -1.50 -24.07
N VAL A 337 -10.70 -2.70 -23.68
CA VAL A 337 -9.55 -3.46 -24.18
C VAL A 337 -9.99 -4.77 -24.78
N SER A 338 -9.32 -5.22 -25.84
CA SER A 338 -9.62 -6.54 -26.45
C SER A 338 -9.17 -7.68 -25.53
N SER A 339 -9.88 -8.79 -25.55
CA SER A 339 -9.46 -10.00 -24.84
C SER A 339 -8.13 -10.57 -25.36
N GLU A 340 -7.80 -10.27 -26.62
CA GLU A 340 -6.55 -10.67 -27.25
C GLU A 340 -5.37 -9.89 -26.63
N ASP A 341 -5.50 -8.58 -26.44
CA ASP A 341 -4.49 -7.75 -25.78
C ASP A 341 -4.27 -8.20 -24.33
N ILE A 342 -5.37 -8.41 -23.56
CA ILE A 342 -5.25 -8.93 -22.18
C ILE A 342 -4.51 -10.28 -22.19
N SER A 343 -4.87 -11.19 -23.10
CA SER A 343 -4.24 -12.51 -23.22
C SER A 343 -2.76 -12.38 -23.57
N GLY A 344 -2.41 -11.48 -24.49
CA GLY A 344 -1.02 -11.19 -24.87
C GLY A 344 -0.18 -10.67 -23.69
N HIS A 345 -0.76 -9.77 -22.87
CA HIS A 345 -0.11 -9.29 -21.65
C HIS A 345 0.05 -10.39 -20.59
N CYS A 346 -0.95 -11.26 -20.43
CA CYS A 346 -0.86 -12.41 -19.53
C CYS A 346 0.20 -13.42 -19.99
N ASP A 347 0.30 -13.70 -21.28
CA ASP A 347 1.31 -14.62 -21.85
C ASP A 347 2.72 -14.07 -21.68
N PHE A 348 2.89 -12.77 -21.96
CA PHE A 348 4.17 -12.09 -21.75
C PHE A 348 4.60 -12.18 -20.28
N LEU A 349 3.70 -11.84 -19.36
CA LEU A 349 3.93 -11.90 -17.91
C LEU A 349 4.28 -13.33 -17.46
N THR A 350 3.47 -14.32 -17.86
CA THR A 350 3.67 -15.73 -17.53
C THR A 350 5.05 -16.21 -17.96
N LYS A 351 5.47 -15.91 -19.20
CA LYS A 351 6.79 -16.28 -19.71
C LYS A 351 7.93 -15.70 -18.86
N ARG A 352 7.79 -14.45 -18.44
CA ARG A 352 8.84 -13.80 -17.63
C ARG A 352 8.90 -14.32 -16.20
N LEU A 353 7.74 -14.50 -15.56
CA LEU A 353 7.67 -14.98 -14.18
C LEU A 353 8.10 -16.44 -14.07
N SER A 354 7.74 -17.30 -15.05
CA SER A 354 8.14 -18.71 -15.06
C SER A 354 9.65 -18.92 -14.97
N ALA A 355 10.43 -18.02 -15.55
CA ALA A 355 11.89 -18.10 -15.50
C ALA A 355 12.47 -17.81 -14.09
N ARG A 356 11.67 -17.25 -13.18
CA ARG A 356 12.07 -16.80 -11.83
C ARG A 356 11.44 -17.63 -10.69
N ILE A 357 10.59 -18.61 -10.99
CA ILE A 357 9.90 -19.43 -9.96
C ILE A 357 10.86 -20.11 -9.00
N LYS A 358 12.06 -20.50 -9.47
CA LYS A 358 13.06 -21.15 -8.61
C LYS A 358 13.58 -20.24 -7.49
N GLU A 359 13.68 -18.94 -7.77
CA GLU A 359 14.14 -17.91 -6.82
C GLU A 359 12.96 -17.33 -6.03
N HIS A 360 11.77 -17.32 -6.62
CA HIS A 360 10.55 -16.70 -6.14
C HIS A 360 9.36 -17.66 -6.32
N PRO A 361 9.19 -18.68 -5.45
CA PRO A 361 8.11 -19.68 -5.56
C PRO A 361 6.70 -19.07 -5.56
N GLU A 362 6.51 -17.94 -4.86
CA GLU A 362 5.28 -17.17 -4.79
C GLU A 362 4.74 -16.73 -6.16
N LEU A 363 5.60 -16.60 -7.16
CA LEU A 363 5.20 -16.23 -8.52
C LEU A 363 4.35 -17.28 -9.22
N ALA A 364 4.36 -18.53 -8.73
CA ALA A 364 3.52 -19.60 -9.28
C ALA A 364 2.02 -19.24 -9.19
N LEU A 365 1.59 -18.67 -8.06
CA LEU A 365 0.21 -18.22 -7.86
C LEU A 365 -0.16 -17.08 -8.82
N VAL A 366 0.75 -16.13 -9.06
CA VAL A 366 0.52 -15.04 -10.02
C VAL A 366 0.33 -15.56 -11.44
N ILE A 367 1.11 -16.58 -11.82
CA ILE A 367 0.97 -17.26 -13.12
C ILE A 367 -0.40 -17.94 -13.23
N ASP A 368 -0.87 -18.60 -12.18
CA ASP A 368 -2.18 -19.24 -12.17
C ASP A 368 -3.31 -18.21 -12.22
N HIS A 369 -3.16 -17.08 -11.56
CA HIS A 369 -4.08 -15.95 -11.68
C HIS A 369 -4.13 -15.41 -13.12
N ALA A 370 -2.99 -15.26 -13.79
CA ALA A 370 -2.94 -14.84 -15.19
C ALA A 370 -3.62 -15.86 -16.14
N LYS A 371 -3.44 -17.16 -15.89
CA LYS A 371 -4.14 -18.23 -16.64
C LYS A 371 -5.65 -18.21 -16.41
N THR A 372 -6.07 -18.03 -15.16
CA THR A 372 -7.48 -17.88 -14.78
C THR A 372 -8.10 -16.69 -15.47
N LEU A 373 -7.43 -15.54 -15.47
CA LEU A 373 -7.90 -14.36 -16.19
C LEU A 373 -8.08 -14.64 -17.70
N LYS A 374 -7.11 -15.29 -18.33
CA LYS A 374 -7.22 -15.68 -19.75
C LYS A 374 -8.45 -16.53 -20.03
N LYS A 375 -8.77 -17.51 -19.18
CA LYS A 375 -9.97 -18.34 -19.30
C LYS A 375 -11.25 -17.50 -19.19
N ILE A 376 -11.28 -16.57 -18.22
CA ILE A 376 -12.44 -15.70 -17.97
C ILE A 376 -12.70 -14.75 -19.16
N VAL A 377 -11.65 -14.20 -19.77
CA VAL A 377 -11.79 -13.25 -20.88
C VAL A 377 -11.97 -13.94 -22.23
N ALA A 378 -11.69 -15.23 -22.33
CA ALA A 378 -11.84 -16.00 -23.57
C ALA A 378 -13.28 -15.92 -24.13
N GLY A 379 -13.38 -15.74 -25.45
CA GLY A 379 -14.66 -15.60 -26.14
C GLY A 379 -15.35 -14.24 -26.02
N ARG A 380 -14.75 -13.29 -25.31
CA ARG A 380 -15.21 -11.90 -25.26
C ARG A 380 -14.46 -11.07 -26.30
N ARG A 381 -15.14 -10.09 -26.91
CA ARG A 381 -14.49 -9.22 -27.90
C ARG A 381 -13.79 -8.05 -27.21
N MET A 382 -14.50 -7.35 -26.36
CA MET A 382 -14.02 -6.16 -25.64
C MET A 382 -14.41 -6.25 -24.17
N ILE A 383 -13.61 -5.70 -23.30
CA ILE A 383 -13.80 -5.69 -21.84
C ILE A 383 -13.59 -4.26 -21.34
N LYS A 384 -14.54 -3.77 -20.56
CA LYS A 384 -14.47 -2.42 -19.95
C LYS A 384 -13.43 -2.40 -18.82
N ARG A 385 -12.78 -1.24 -18.63
CA ARG A 385 -11.78 -1.05 -17.57
C ARG A 385 -12.30 -1.43 -16.19
N MET A 386 -13.50 -0.99 -15.83
CA MET A 386 -14.11 -1.31 -14.54
C MET A 386 -14.43 -2.81 -14.38
N GLU A 387 -14.87 -3.46 -15.45
CA GLU A 387 -15.13 -4.90 -15.43
C GLU A 387 -13.83 -5.70 -15.24
N LEU A 388 -12.77 -5.35 -15.96
CA LEU A 388 -11.44 -5.97 -15.77
C LEU A 388 -10.94 -5.80 -14.35
N ALA A 389 -11.07 -4.60 -13.76
CA ALA A 389 -10.67 -4.33 -12.38
C ALA A 389 -11.41 -5.24 -11.38
N ARG A 390 -12.73 -5.45 -11.55
CA ARG A 390 -13.53 -6.33 -10.68
C ARG A 390 -13.17 -7.80 -10.84
N ILE A 391 -12.90 -8.23 -12.06
CA ILE A 391 -12.42 -9.60 -12.32
C ILE A 391 -11.08 -9.82 -11.60
N LEU A 392 -10.14 -8.89 -11.74
CA LEU A 392 -8.85 -8.95 -11.08
C LEU A 392 -8.98 -8.94 -9.55
N ASP A 393 -9.79 -8.04 -8.99
CA ASP A 393 -10.05 -7.99 -7.56
C ASP A 393 -10.61 -9.33 -7.04
N SER A 394 -11.52 -9.94 -7.80
CA SER A 394 -12.08 -11.26 -7.48
C SER A 394 -11.03 -12.38 -7.55
N ILE A 395 -10.11 -12.33 -8.52
CA ILE A 395 -9.03 -13.32 -8.66
C ILE A 395 -8.07 -13.27 -7.48
N ILE A 396 -7.68 -12.06 -7.05
CA ILE A 396 -6.71 -11.88 -5.95
C ILE A 396 -7.35 -11.87 -4.55
N SER A 397 -8.70 -11.90 -4.46
CA SER A 397 -9.44 -11.70 -3.20
C SER A 397 -9.12 -12.71 -2.11
N THR A 398 -8.75 -13.94 -2.47
CA THR A 398 -8.35 -14.98 -1.50
C THR A 398 -7.02 -14.67 -0.82
N GLY A 399 -6.23 -13.77 -1.39
CA GLY A 399 -4.93 -13.42 -0.85
C GLY A 399 -3.92 -14.57 -0.82
N THR A 400 -2.74 -14.28 -0.31
CA THR A 400 -1.70 -15.26 0.00
C THR A 400 -0.96 -14.86 1.27
N THR A 401 -0.28 -15.82 1.88
CA THR A 401 0.65 -15.58 2.99
C THR A 401 1.93 -14.92 2.49
N GLY A 402 2.72 -14.32 3.37
CA GLY A 402 4.05 -13.79 3.02
C GLY A 402 5.08 -14.91 2.88
N ASP A 403 6.10 -14.70 2.05
CA ASP A 403 7.15 -15.70 1.80
C ASP A 403 8.04 -15.95 3.02
N GLN A 404 8.10 -14.97 3.93
CA GLN A 404 8.88 -15.04 5.16
C GLN A 404 8.02 -15.45 6.37
N ASP A 405 6.75 -15.78 6.15
CA ASP A 405 5.85 -16.28 7.20
C ASP A 405 6.11 -17.76 7.47
N GLU A 406 7.39 -18.13 7.61
CA GLU A 406 7.75 -19.44 8.12
C GLU A 406 7.19 -19.59 9.54
N ARG A 407 6.62 -20.76 9.79
CA ARG A 407 6.01 -21.10 11.07
C ARG A 407 7.07 -21.14 12.14
N GLU A 408 7.08 -20.15 13.03
CA GLU A 408 7.97 -20.12 14.17
C GLU A 408 7.38 -20.94 15.31
N HIS A 409 8.25 -21.60 16.07
CA HIS A 409 7.81 -22.34 17.26
C HIS A 409 7.43 -21.35 18.37
N THR A 410 6.20 -21.45 18.85
CA THR A 410 5.70 -20.68 19.99
C THR A 410 5.32 -21.60 21.14
N ASP A 411 5.50 -21.13 22.38
CA ASP A 411 5.09 -21.86 23.57
C ASP A 411 3.59 -21.72 23.87
N PHE A 412 2.84 -20.95 23.07
CA PHE A 412 1.40 -20.74 23.17
C PHE A 412 0.69 -21.26 21.92
N THR A 413 -0.63 -21.43 22.00
CA THR A 413 -1.46 -21.84 20.86
C THR A 413 -2.27 -20.66 20.35
N VAL A 414 -2.43 -20.52 19.02
CA VAL A 414 -3.21 -19.47 18.39
C VAL A 414 -4.43 -20.07 17.68
N PHE A 415 -5.58 -19.43 17.84
CA PHE A 415 -6.83 -19.77 17.19
C PHE A 415 -7.37 -18.55 16.43
N SER A 416 -7.88 -18.75 15.22
CA SER A 416 -8.53 -17.71 14.42
C SER A 416 -10.02 -17.56 14.74
N ASP A 417 -10.60 -18.50 15.47
CA ASP A 417 -12.00 -18.48 15.90
C ASP A 417 -12.09 -19.14 17.29
N PRO A 418 -12.89 -18.59 18.22
CA PRO A 418 -13.07 -19.19 19.55
C PRO A 418 -13.68 -20.60 19.52
N GLY A 419 -14.46 -20.92 18.48
CA GLY A 419 -15.02 -22.27 18.30
C GLY A 419 -13.99 -23.35 17.95
N MET A 420 -12.77 -22.96 17.58
CA MET A 420 -11.67 -23.90 17.30
C MET A 420 -11.06 -24.50 18.58
N ILE A 421 -11.33 -23.91 19.74
CA ILE A 421 -10.74 -24.33 21.00
C ILE A 421 -11.35 -25.68 21.41
N ASP A 422 -10.50 -26.69 21.52
CA ASP A 422 -10.90 -28.10 21.79
C ASP A 422 -10.33 -28.69 23.08
N ARG A 423 -9.63 -27.87 23.87
CA ARG A 423 -9.02 -28.28 25.15
C ARG A 423 -8.88 -27.09 26.10
N ASN A 424 -8.66 -27.42 27.39
CA ASN A 424 -8.56 -26.41 28.43
C ASN A 424 -7.19 -25.72 28.46
N PHE A 425 -7.22 -24.39 28.58
CA PHE A 425 -6.07 -23.52 28.77
C PHE A 425 -6.15 -22.82 30.13
N ASP A 426 -4.99 -22.61 30.77
CA ASP A 426 -4.95 -21.84 32.01
C ASP A 426 -5.36 -20.39 31.79
N THR A 427 -4.90 -19.80 30.66
CA THR A 427 -5.21 -18.44 30.30
C THR A 427 -5.55 -18.34 28.80
N ILE A 428 -6.60 -17.62 28.49
CA ILE A 428 -6.98 -17.26 27.12
C ILE A 428 -6.85 -15.75 26.96
N LEU A 429 -6.11 -15.30 25.95
CA LEU A 429 -6.01 -13.91 25.52
C LEU A 429 -6.88 -13.74 24.27
N TRP A 430 -7.88 -12.86 24.32
CA TRP A 430 -8.72 -12.58 23.14
C TRP A 430 -8.35 -11.22 22.57
N TRP A 431 -7.62 -11.26 21.49
CA TRP A 431 -7.10 -10.09 20.80
C TRP A 431 -8.19 -9.41 19.97
N ASN A 432 -8.18 -8.09 19.93
CA ASN A 432 -9.17 -7.28 19.17
C ASN A 432 -10.61 -7.73 19.44
N PHE A 433 -10.98 -7.80 20.75
CA PHE A 433 -12.32 -8.18 21.17
C PHE A 433 -13.33 -7.08 20.84
N VAL A 434 -13.65 -6.96 19.56
CA VAL A 434 -14.52 -5.93 18.99
C VAL A 434 -15.62 -6.56 18.14
N ASP A 435 -16.64 -5.77 17.82
CA ASP A 435 -17.69 -6.19 16.90
C ASP A 435 -17.16 -6.19 15.47
N HIS A 436 -16.99 -7.37 14.89
CA HIS A 436 -16.60 -7.56 13.51
C HIS A 436 -17.77 -7.43 12.52
N GLY A 437 -18.96 -7.09 13.02
CA GLY A 437 -20.20 -7.10 12.27
C GLY A 437 -20.73 -8.53 12.06
N THR A 438 -22.05 -8.64 12.02
CA THR A 438 -22.65 -9.91 11.57
C THR A 438 -22.47 -10.05 10.08
N ALA A 439 -22.18 -11.28 9.62
CA ALA A 439 -22.15 -11.59 8.19
C ALA A 439 -23.43 -11.01 7.53
N ASP A 440 -23.22 -10.30 6.40
CA ASP A 440 -24.33 -9.71 5.62
C ASP A 440 -25.39 -10.77 5.35
N THR A 441 -26.44 -10.76 6.13
CA THR A 441 -27.55 -11.71 5.91
C THR A 441 -28.42 -11.18 4.76
N THR A 442 -28.60 -11.99 3.75
CA THR A 442 -29.50 -11.67 2.63
C THR A 442 -30.90 -11.37 3.16
N ASN A 443 -31.48 -10.23 2.75
CA ASN A 443 -32.85 -9.91 3.07
C ASN A 443 -33.81 -10.71 2.20
N TRP A 444 -34.24 -11.86 2.72
CA TRP A 444 -35.25 -12.70 2.10
C TRP A 444 -36.64 -12.26 2.52
N THR A 445 -37.57 -12.24 1.55
CA THR A 445 -39.01 -12.01 1.86
C THR A 445 -39.64 -13.26 2.46
N ALA A 446 -40.81 -13.13 3.06
CA ALA A 446 -41.54 -14.27 3.63
C ALA A 446 -41.83 -15.37 2.61
N ASP A 447 -42.17 -15.00 1.35
CA ASP A 447 -42.43 -15.94 0.25
C ASP A 447 -41.16 -16.68 -0.16
N GLU A 448 -39.98 -16.01 -0.08
CA GLU A 448 -38.69 -16.61 -0.38
C GLU A 448 -38.23 -17.55 0.73
N ILE A 449 -38.49 -17.18 1.98
CA ILE A 449 -38.20 -18.06 3.14
C ILE A 449 -39.07 -19.32 3.09
N ALA A 450 -40.31 -19.24 2.62
CA ALA A 450 -41.20 -20.39 2.54
C ALA A 450 -40.67 -21.53 1.65
N VAL A 451 -39.79 -21.28 0.68
CA VAL A 451 -39.14 -22.30 -0.16
C VAL A 451 -37.81 -22.83 0.41
N MET A 452 -37.40 -22.34 1.59
CA MET A 452 -36.16 -22.71 2.28
C MET A 452 -36.47 -23.41 3.61
N PRO A 453 -36.76 -24.73 3.62
CA PRO A 453 -37.14 -25.45 4.85
C PRO A 453 -36.06 -25.44 5.95
N GLY A 454 -34.83 -25.17 5.55
CA GLY A 454 -33.69 -25.10 6.47
C GLY A 454 -33.34 -23.71 7.00
N TYR A 455 -34.07 -22.66 6.56
CA TYR A 455 -33.73 -21.28 6.91
C TYR A 455 -34.12 -20.95 8.35
N ASP A 456 -33.12 -20.85 9.22
CA ASP A 456 -33.32 -20.50 10.63
C ASP A 456 -32.24 -19.52 11.11
N ARG A 457 -32.54 -18.21 11.11
CA ARG A 457 -31.64 -17.18 11.63
C ARG A 457 -31.34 -17.34 13.13
N ALA A 458 -32.27 -17.88 13.88
CA ALA A 458 -32.06 -18.09 15.31
C ALA A 458 -31.04 -19.23 15.57
N ALA A 459 -31.04 -20.27 14.75
CA ALA A 459 -30.03 -21.34 14.81
C ALA A 459 -28.63 -20.80 14.46
N VAL A 460 -28.48 -19.99 13.43
CA VAL A 460 -27.20 -19.36 13.06
C VAL A 460 -26.63 -18.55 14.24
N ARG A 461 -27.45 -17.66 14.84
CA ARG A 461 -27.03 -16.87 16.01
C ARG A 461 -26.68 -17.73 17.22
N LYS A 462 -27.41 -18.81 17.44
CA LYS A 462 -27.09 -19.75 18.53
C LYS A 462 -25.77 -20.46 18.30
N LEU A 463 -25.45 -20.78 17.05
CA LEU A 463 -24.18 -21.39 16.69
C LEU A 463 -23.01 -20.41 16.90
N GLU A 464 -23.14 -19.17 16.48
CA GLU A 464 -22.16 -18.09 16.73
C GLU A 464 -21.98 -17.87 18.27
N ASN A 465 -23.06 -17.70 19.01
CA ASN A 465 -22.99 -17.58 20.48
C ASN A 465 -22.32 -18.78 21.13
N ARG A 466 -22.57 -20.00 20.63
CA ARG A 466 -21.90 -21.20 21.11
C ARG A 466 -20.39 -21.17 20.88
N SER A 467 -19.95 -20.71 19.71
CA SER A 467 -18.52 -20.49 19.40
C SER A 467 -17.91 -19.52 20.43
N TRP A 468 -18.54 -18.38 20.68
CA TRP A 468 -18.02 -17.40 21.64
C TRP A 468 -17.92 -17.96 23.08
N HIS A 469 -18.94 -18.69 23.53
CA HIS A 469 -18.94 -19.30 24.87
C HIS A 469 -17.92 -20.44 25.01
N ASN A 470 -17.53 -21.05 23.89
CA ASN A 470 -16.49 -22.10 23.88
C ASN A 470 -15.16 -21.59 24.48
N ALA A 471 -14.77 -20.34 24.22
CA ALA A 471 -13.60 -19.74 24.85
C ALA A 471 -13.73 -19.62 26.37
N LEU A 472 -14.92 -19.28 26.88
CA LEU A 472 -15.20 -19.19 28.33
C LEU A 472 -15.16 -20.57 28.99
N ASP A 473 -15.76 -21.59 28.34
CA ASP A 473 -15.84 -22.96 28.85
C ASP A 473 -14.46 -23.62 28.97
N HIS A 474 -13.48 -23.19 28.13
CA HIS A 474 -12.13 -23.75 28.08
C HIS A 474 -11.05 -22.91 28.80
N ALA A 475 -11.38 -21.73 29.32
CA ALA A 475 -10.48 -20.92 30.14
C ALA A 475 -10.56 -21.36 31.60
N VAL A 476 -9.46 -21.90 32.17
CA VAL A 476 -9.46 -22.47 33.52
C VAL A 476 -9.25 -21.43 34.61
N LYS A 477 -8.29 -20.52 34.42
CA LYS A 477 -7.92 -19.49 35.41
C LYS A 477 -8.36 -18.10 35.02
N ASN A 478 -7.94 -17.66 33.82
CA ASN A 478 -8.16 -16.28 33.36
C ASN A 478 -8.58 -16.25 31.91
N ILE A 479 -9.44 -15.26 31.57
CA ILE A 479 -9.65 -14.83 30.20
C ILE A 479 -9.50 -13.31 30.15
N LEU A 480 -8.63 -12.83 29.21
CA LEU A 480 -8.28 -11.42 29.05
C LEU A 480 -8.82 -10.93 27.72
N PHE A 481 -9.66 -9.91 27.74
CA PHE A 481 -10.23 -9.28 26.57
C PHE A 481 -9.47 -8.00 26.23
N PHE A 482 -8.78 -7.97 25.10
CA PHE A 482 -8.03 -6.80 24.62
C PHE A 482 -8.93 -5.99 23.69
N ILE A 483 -9.39 -4.83 24.18
CA ILE A 483 -10.40 -3.99 23.51
C ILE A 483 -9.79 -2.65 23.10
N PRO A 484 -9.42 -2.45 21.82
CA PRO A 484 -8.99 -1.16 21.31
C PRO A 484 -10.21 -0.23 21.15
N GLN A 485 -10.00 1.08 21.33
CA GLN A 485 -10.99 2.11 20.98
C GLN A 485 -10.97 2.44 19.47
N MET A 486 -9.80 2.25 18.84
CA MET A 486 -9.58 2.53 17.43
C MET A 486 -8.75 1.42 16.78
N ILE A 487 -9.13 1.02 15.57
CA ILE A 487 -8.37 0.13 14.68
C ILE A 487 -8.15 0.89 13.36
N ASN A 488 -6.90 0.96 12.88
CA ASN A 488 -6.54 1.68 11.66
C ASN A 488 -7.03 3.15 11.60
N GLY A 489 -7.15 3.81 12.77
CA GLY A 489 -7.63 5.19 12.87
C GLY A 489 -9.15 5.35 12.88
N GLU A 490 -9.92 4.27 12.80
CA GLU A 490 -11.38 4.26 12.89
C GLU A 490 -11.84 3.76 14.25
N ALA A 491 -12.90 4.39 14.81
CA ALA A 491 -13.48 3.97 16.07
C ALA A 491 -14.21 2.62 15.90
N VAL A 492 -14.03 1.73 16.86
CA VAL A 492 -14.63 0.40 16.87
C VAL A 492 -15.49 0.20 18.12
N PHE A 493 -16.47 -0.71 18.01
CA PHE A 493 -17.32 -1.09 19.14
C PHE A 493 -16.80 -2.39 19.77
N PRO A 494 -16.96 -2.55 21.11
CA PRO A 494 -16.65 -3.81 21.77
C PRO A 494 -17.52 -4.96 21.23
N HIS A 495 -16.98 -6.18 21.34
CA HIS A 495 -17.67 -7.40 20.94
C HIS A 495 -19.02 -7.58 21.70
N PRO A 496 -20.11 -8.00 21.02
CA PRO A 496 -21.45 -8.13 21.66
C PRO A 496 -21.49 -9.03 22.91
N LEU A 497 -20.65 -10.08 22.95
CA LEU A 497 -20.54 -10.94 24.13
C LEU A 497 -20.19 -10.17 25.42
N LEU A 498 -19.56 -8.99 25.32
CA LEU A 498 -19.17 -8.18 26.47
C LEU A 498 -20.37 -7.80 27.34
N ASP A 499 -21.54 -7.59 26.76
CA ASP A 499 -22.78 -7.22 27.48
C ASP A 499 -23.31 -8.37 28.33
N GLU A 500 -22.99 -9.62 27.98
CA GLU A 500 -23.34 -10.81 28.73
C GLU A 500 -22.35 -11.11 29.87
N LEU A 501 -21.11 -10.60 29.77
CA LEU A 501 -20.05 -10.86 30.73
C LEU A 501 -20.19 -9.97 31.96
N LYS A 502 -20.38 -10.57 33.13
CA LYS A 502 -20.40 -9.87 34.43
C LYS A 502 -18.96 -9.58 34.90
N ILE A 503 -18.26 -8.67 34.24
CA ILE A 503 -16.90 -8.32 34.61
C ILE A 503 -16.91 -7.40 35.83
N LYS A 504 -16.14 -7.75 36.87
CA LYS A 504 -15.98 -6.94 38.08
C LYS A 504 -15.28 -5.62 37.76
N LYS A 505 -15.68 -4.56 38.46
CA LYS A 505 -15.17 -3.20 38.19
C LYS A 505 -13.67 -3.07 38.38
N GLU A 506 -13.08 -3.81 39.31
CA GLU A 506 -11.65 -3.92 39.55
C GLU A 506 -10.88 -4.59 38.42
N ASN A 507 -11.56 -5.40 37.60
CA ASN A 507 -10.98 -6.11 36.46
C ASN A 507 -11.14 -5.35 35.13
N VAL A 508 -11.68 -4.11 35.17
CA VAL A 508 -11.70 -3.19 34.01
C VAL A 508 -10.47 -2.30 34.08
N LEU A 509 -9.47 -2.63 33.28
CA LEU A 509 -8.14 -2.04 33.35
C LEU A 509 -7.81 -1.21 32.09
N THR A 510 -6.79 -0.37 32.20
CA THR A 510 -6.12 0.30 31.09
C THR A 510 -4.62 0.10 31.19
N PRO A 511 -3.84 0.22 30.10
CA PRO A 511 -2.39 0.07 30.12
C PRO A 511 -1.67 0.86 31.21
N GLU A 512 -2.14 2.10 31.46
CA GLU A 512 -1.55 3.01 32.45
C GLU A 512 -1.68 2.50 33.89
N LYS A 513 -2.71 1.71 34.16
CA LYS A 513 -2.96 1.15 35.51
C LYS A 513 -2.16 -0.13 35.80
N LEU A 514 -1.54 -0.72 34.77
CA LEU A 514 -0.80 -1.98 34.92
C LEU A 514 0.60 -1.79 35.53
N THR A 515 1.14 -0.58 35.51
CA THR A 515 2.50 -0.27 36.01
C THR A 515 2.40 0.63 37.24
N ASP A 516 2.96 0.22 38.34
CA ASP A 516 3.02 1.02 39.57
C ASP A 516 4.11 2.12 39.50
N SER A 517 4.14 2.98 40.52
CA SER A 517 5.13 4.08 40.65
C SER A 517 6.58 3.60 40.75
N LYS A 518 6.82 2.33 41.02
CA LYS A 518 8.15 1.70 41.11
C LYS A 518 8.56 1.01 39.83
N GLY A 519 7.73 1.08 38.79
CA GLY A 519 7.99 0.42 37.51
C GLY A 519 7.65 -1.07 37.50
N LYS A 520 6.91 -1.58 38.49
CA LYS A 520 6.45 -2.95 38.48
C LYS A 520 5.15 -3.05 37.73
N TRP A 521 5.18 -3.78 36.59
CA TRP A 521 4.03 -4.12 35.79
C TRP A 521 3.39 -5.42 36.34
N ALA A 522 2.06 -5.47 36.37
CA ALA A 522 1.32 -6.66 36.78
C ALA A 522 -0.02 -6.81 36.05
N LEU A 523 -0.35 -8.06 35.64
CA LEU A 523 -1.62 -8.41 35.01
C LEU A 523 -1.91 -9.89 35.23
N ALA A 524 -3.13 -10.24 35.69
CA ALA A 524 -3.61 -11.61 35.84
C ALA A 524 -2.61 -12.52 36.58
N GLY A 525 -2.08 -12.06 37.71
CA GLY A 525 -1.13 -12.83 38.55
C GLY A 525 0.30 -12.87 38.02
N ARG A 526 0.59 -12.36 36.84
CA ARG A 526 1.95 -12.19 36.30
C ARG A 526 2.51 -10.81 36.59
N SER A 527 3.82 -10.70 36.78
CA SER A 527 4.47 -9.41 37.00
C SER A 527 5.91 -9.38 36.50
N VAL A 528 6.35 -8.20 36.07
CA VAL A 528 7.73 -7.93 35.64
C VAL A 528 8.11 -6.52 36.05
N THR A 529 9.37 -6.33 36.45
CA THR A 529 9.91 -4.99 36.69
C THR A 529 10.44 -4.43 35.39
N LEU A 530 9.91 -3.27 34.97
CA LEU A 530 10.35 -2.59 33.77
C LEU A 530 11.62 -1.79 34.07
N GLU A 531 12.63 -2.00 33.28
CA GLU A 531 13.82 -1.16 33.33
C GLU A 531 13.51 0.20 32.69
N LYS A 532 13.91 1.28 33.39
CA LYS A 532 13.80 2.63 32.84
C LYS A 532 14.81 2.77 31.73
N GLN A 533 14.35 2.90 30.50
CA GLN A 533 15.24 3.25 29.39
C GLN A 533 15.87 4.60 29.69
N SER A 534 17.20 4.67 29.61
CA SER A 534 17.90 5.94 29.61
C SER A 534 17.47 6.73 28.38
N THR A 535 16.92 7.92 28.57
CA THR A 535 16.66 8.82 27.45
C THR A 535 18.01 9.19 26.86
N PHE A 536 18.24 8.81 25.62
CA PHE A 536 19.41 9.26 24.87
C PHE A 536 19.19 10.75 24.57
N ALA A 537 19.94 11.61 25.25
CA ALA A 537 20.00 13.00 24.88
C ALA A 537 21.04 13.13 23.75
N PRO A 538 20.64 13.48 22.53
CA PRO A 538 21.60 13.67 21.46
C PRO A 538 22.55 14.81 21.80
N ALA A 539 23.84 14.61 21.54
CA ALA A 539 24.83 15.68 21.75
C ALA A 539 24.45 16.93 20.94
N ALA A 540 24.49 18.10 21.51
CA ALA A 540 24.17 19.37 20.83
C ALA A 540 24.98 19.58 19.55
N LYS A 541 26.20 19.03 19.49
CA LYS A 541 27.06 19.00 18.30
C LYS A 541 27.49 17.55 18.01
N ALA A 542 27.29 17.11 16.81
CA ALA A 542 27.93 15.87 16.32
C ALA A 542 29.44 16.12 16.17
N ARG A 543 30.24 15.07 16.32
CA ARG A 543 31.69 15.15 16.17
C ARG A 543 32.13 14.17 15.10
N ILE A 544 33.11 14.59 14.31
CA ILE A 544 33.84 13.76 13.35
C ILE A 544 35.33 13.86 13.69
N GLU A 545 36.14 12.97 13.14
CA GLU A 545 37.58 13.07 13.32
C GLU A 545 38.11 14.36 12.65
N ALA A 546 38.94 15.11 13.35
CA ALA A 546 39.49 16.36 12.82
C ALA A 546 40.33 16.05 11.56
N ASN A 547 40.25 16.91 10.56
CA ASN A 547 40.90 16.75 9.26
C ASN A 547 40.54 15.45 8.49
N SER A 548 39.43 14.78 8.83
CA SER A 548 38.98 13.58 8.13
C SER A 548 38.28 13.88 6.79
N ILE A 549 37.92 15.15 6.55
CA ILE A 549 37.21 15.55 5.33
C ILE A 549 38.18 15.65 4.15
N ARG A 550 37.88 14.92 3.10
CA ARG A 550 38.57 15.03 1.82
C ARG A 550 38.16 16.32 1.10
N PRO A 551 39.03 16.90 0.26
CA PRO A 551 38.68 18.07 -0.52
C PRO A 551 37.42 17.81 -1.37
N VAL A 552 36.47 18.71 -1.29
CA VAL A 552 35.32 18.75 -2.20
C VAL A 552 35.83 19.20 -3.57
N ARG A 553 35.36 18.58 -4.66
CA ARG A 553 35.86 18.91 -6.02
C ARG A 553 34.98 19.94 -6.72
N HIS A 554 33.69 19.89 -6.48
CA HIS A 554 32.70 20.75 -7.14
C HIS A 554 31.78 21.36 -6.07
N LEU A 555 31.35 22.59 -6.31
CA LEU A 555 30.45 23.31 -5.46
C LEU A 555 29.27 23.83 -6.29
N SER A 556 28.09 23.83 -5.71
CA SER A 556 26.89 24.47 -6.26
C SER A 556 26.24 25.39 -5.24
N TYR A 557 25.35 26.27 -5.69
CA TYR A 557 24.54 27.11 -4.81
C TYR A 557 23.83 26.30 -3.72
N SER A 558 23.19 25.16 -4.08
CA SER A 558 22.45 24.35 -3.12
C SER A 558 23.35 23.74 -2.05
N GLN A 559 24.54 23.27 -2.42
CA GLN A 559 25.54 22.75 -1.47
C GLN A 559 26.07 23.86 -0.55
N MET A 560 26.36 25.04 -1.10
CA MET A 560 26.79 26.19 -0.31
C MET A 560 25.71 26.62 0.69
N LYS A 561 24.48 26.76 0.23
CA LYS A 561 23.33 27.09 1.08
C LYS A 561 23.14 26.07 2.20
N THR A 562 23.21 24.77 1.87
CA THR A 562 23.03 23.68 2.84
C THR A 562 24.12 23.72 3.90
N LEU A 563 25.40 23.94 3.51
CA LEU A 563 26.49 24.05 4.47
C LEU A 563 26.30 25.25 5.43
N ILE A 564 25.97 26.41 4.89
CA ILE A 564 25.77 27.64 5.70
C ILE A 564 24.63 27.45 6.70
N SER A 565 23.51 26.86 6.25
CA SER A 565 22.31 26.71 7.07
C SER A 565 22.37 25.52 8.03
N CYS A 566 22.94 24.38 7.61
CA CYS A 566 23.05 23.16 8.41
C CYS A 566 24.27 22.31 7.98
N PRO A 567 25.44 22.49 8.62
CA PRO A 567 26.63 21.66 8.34
C PRO A 567 26.40 20.15 8.50
N PHE A 568 25.54 19.74 9.44
CA PHE A 568 25.18 18.35 9.65
C PHE A 568 24.46 17.75 8.43
N GLN A 569 23.45 18.46 7.87
CA GLN A 569 22.76 18.03 6.66
C GLN A 569 23.69 17.97 5.46
N TRP A 570 24.54 19.00 5.27
CA TRP A 570 25.51 19.03 4.19
C TRP A 570 26.47 17.85 4.27
N PHE A 571 26.96 17.53 5.47
CA PHE A 571 27.87 16.40 5.65
C PHE A 571 27.23 15.06 5.27
N LEU A 572 25.97 14.83 5.68
CA LEU A 572 25.25 13.59 5.35
C LEU A 572 24.90 13.53 3.84
N GLN A 573 24.35 14.62 3.31
CA GLN A 573 23.78 14.67 1.98
C GLN A 573 24.83 14.81 0.88
N ASP A 574 25.73 15.82 1.03
CA ASP A 574 26.60 16.26 -0.04
C ASP A 574 28.01 15.66 0.09
N TYR A 575 28.51 15.46 1.32
CA TYR A 575 29.82 14.87 1.53
C TYR A 575 29.79 13.33 1.58
N LEU A 576 28.94 12.72 2.40
CA LEU A 576 28.79 11.26 2.48
C LEU A 576 27.93 10.68 1.34
N GLY A 577 27.16 11.52 0.66
CA GLY A 577 26.28 11.08 -0.41
C GLY A 577 25.14 10.18 0.08
N LEU A 578 24.71 10.31 1.33
CA LEU A 578 23.56 9.58 1.88
C LEU A 578 22.29 10.09 1.18
N LYS A 579 21.87 9.36 0.18
CA LYS A 579 20.63 9.67 -0.55
C LYS A 579 19.49 8.89 0.05
N MET A 580 18.32 9.54 0.13
CA MET A 580 17.08 8.82 0.40
C MET A 580 16.87 7.74 -0.65
N PRO A 581 16.32 6.58 -0.28
CA PRO A 581 15.87 5.62 -1.26
C PRO A 581 14.88 6.30 -2.24
N PRO A 582 14.70 5.77 -3.45
CA PRO A 582 13.74 6.32 -4.40
C PRO A 582 12.41 6.55 -3.69
N ALA A 583 11.87 7.75 -3.80
CA ALA A 583 10.61 8.09 -3.16
C ALA A 583 9.51 7.13 -3.64
N MET A 584 8.67 6.66 -2.72
CA MET A 584 7.52 5.79 -3.04
C MET A 584 6.39 6.56 -3.75
N THR A 585 6.57 7.85 -4.01
CA THR A 585 5.63 8.73 -4.70
C THR A 585 6.32 9.50 -5.80
N VAL A 586 5.65 9.71 -6.92
CA VAL A 586 6.11 10.60 -7.98
C VAL A 586 6.01 12.06 -7.52
N PRO A 587 6.85 12.96 -8.07
CA PRO A 587 6.69 14.40 -7.84
C PRO A 587 5.30 14.88 -8.24
N THR A 588 4.67 15.65 -7.37
CA THR A 588 3.34 16.23 -7.57
C THR A 588 3.34 17.70 -7.15
N GLY A 589 2.23 18.41 -7.36
CA GLY A 589 2.03 19.77 -6.87
C GLY A 589 3.09 20.76 -7.35
N THR A 590 3.64 21.55 -6.45
CA THR A 590 4.54 22.67 -6.76
C THR A 590 5.84 22.25 -7.44
N GLN A 591 6.40 21.10 -7.10
CA GLN A 591 7.63 20.58 -7.69
C GLN A 591 7.41 20.22 -9.17
N MET A 592 6.42 19.39 -9.47
CA MET A 592 6.07 19.00 -10.83
C MET A 592 5.70 20.22 -11.68
N LEU A 593 4.88 21.12 -11.13
CA LEU A 593 4.44 22.33 -11.84
C LEU A 593 5.59 23.31 -12.10
N GLY A 594 6.54 23.41 -11.19
CA GLY A 594 7.77 24.18 -11.39
C GLY A 594 8.57 23.65 -12.59
N THR A 595 8.88 22.35 -12.57
CA THR A 595 9.64 21.69 -13.67
C THR A 595 8.91 21.86 -15.02
N LEU A 596 7.59 21.64 -15.06
CA LEU A 596 6.79 21.81 -16.26
C LEU A 596 6.81 23.28 -16.76
N ALA A 597 6.66 24.25 -15.85
CA ALA A 597 6.66 25.67 -16.23
C ALA A 597 8.03 26.12 -16.78
N HIS A 598 9.14 25.70 -16.17
CA HIS A 598 10.48 25.96 -16.69
C HIS A 598 10.64 25.38 -18.11
N LYS A 599 10.23 24.13 -18.33
CA LYS A 599 10.32 23.51 -19.64
C LYS A 599 9.44 24.19 -20.70
N VAL A 600 8.25 24.66 -20.34
CA VAL A 600 7.41 25.44 -21.25
C VAL A 600 8.12 26.75 -21.67
N ILE A 601 8.73 27.46 -20.71
CA ILE A 601 9.49 28.69 -21.02
C ILE A 601 10.70 28.39 -21.91
N GLU A 602 11.46 27.35 -21.60
CA GLU A 602 12.57 26.90 -22.45
C GLU A 602 12.13 26.64 -23.89
N GLU A 603 11.04 25.89 -24.06
CA GLU A 603 10.55 25.53 -25.40
C GLU A 603 9.96 26.71 -26.22
N ILE A 604 9.30 27.68 -25.55
CA ILE A 604 8.78 28.86 -26.29
C ILE A 604 9.88 29.81 -26.78
N TYR A 605 11.02 29.86 -26.04
CA TYR A 605 12.16 30.69 -26.43
C TYR A 605 13.22 29.95 -27.27
N LYS A 606 13.03 28.67 -27.53
CA LYS A 606 14.00 27.82 -28.26
C LYS A 606 14.30 28.41 -29.66
N GLY A 607 15.53 28.88 -29.86
CA GLY A 607 15.95 29.55 -31.08
C GLY A 607 15.40 30.97 -31.31
N LYS A 608 14.83 31.58 -30.25
CA LYS A 608 14.26 32.95 -30.31
C LYS A 608 14.82 33.82 -29.20
N GLU A 609 15.23 35.03 -29.51
CA GLU A 609 15.70 35.99 -28.51
C GLU A 609 14.57 36.93 -28.01
N SER A 610 13.46 37.06 -28.74
CA SER A 610 12.31 37.87 -28.39
C SER A 610 11.01 37.25 -28.89
N LEU A 611 9.91 37.53 -28.21
CA LEU A 611 8.57 37.08 -28.55
C LEU A 611 7.59 38.22 -28.35
N THR A 612 6.53 38.28 -29.17
CA THR A 612 5.34 39.11 -28.84
C THR A 612 4.56 38.42 -27.73
N VAL A 613 3.80 39.17 -26.95
CA VAL A 613 2.99 38.64 -25.87
C VAL A 613 1.99 37.61 -26.38
N GLU A 614 1.34 37.88 -27.49
CA GLU A 614 0.34 37.03 -28.14
C GLU A 614 0.95 35.69 -28.61
N GLU A 615 2.13 35.73 -29.23
CA GLU A 615 2.86 34.55 -29.67
C GLU A 615 3.29 33.69 -28.47
N ALA A 616 3.81 34.33 -27.43
CA ALA A 616 4.25 33.61 -26.21
C ALA A 616 3.11 32.90 -25.53
N VAL A 617 1.96 33.55 -25.33
CA VAL A 617 0.78 32.97 -24.69
C VAL A 617 0.21 31.81 -25.51
N ARG A 618 0.16 31.93 -26.83
CA ARG A 618 -0.30 30.86 -27.71
C ARG A 618 0.64 29.69 -27.65
N SER A 619 1.94 29.92 -27.87
CA SER A 619 2.96 28.85 -27.81
C SER A 619 3.04 28.18 -26.45
N ALA A 620 2.86 28.91 -25.34
CA ALA A 620 2.84 28.33 -24.01
C ALA A 620 1.68 27.34 -23.80
N LYS A 621 0.48 27.65 -24.34
CA LYS A 621 -0.67 26.74 -24.30
C LYS A 621 -0.43 25.48 -25.13
N GLU A 622 0.15 25.62 -26.32
CA GLU A 622 0.49 24.53 -27.22
C GLU A 622 1.55 23.62 -26.56
N LYS A 623 2.64 24.20 -26.06
CA LYS A 623 3.73 23.44 -25.40
C LYS A 623 3.29 22.82 -24.09
N PHE A 624 2.45 23.48 -23.31
CA PHE A 624 1.86 22.86 -22.13
C PHE A 624 1.10 21.57 -22.46
N ALA A 625 0.24 21.60 -23.50
CA ALA A 625 -0.51 20.42 -23.92
C ALA A 625 0.40 19.30 -24.47
N GLU A 626 1.46 19.68 -25.19
CA GLU A 626 2.45 18.74 -25.75
C GLU A 626 3.26 18.04 -24.65
N LEU A 627 3.67 18.78 -23.61
CA LEU A 627 4.53 18.27 -22.54
C LEU A 627 3.79 17.51 -21.44
N LEU A 628 2.46 17.69 -21.29
CA LEU A 628 1.69 17.02 -20.24
C LEU A 628 1.90 15.50 -20.16
N PRO A 629 1.85 14.73 -21.28
CA PRO A 629 1.99 13.28 -21.21
C PRO A 629 3.35 12.82 -20.67
N SER A 630 4.39 13.61 -20.91
CA SER A 630 5.77 13.25 -20.52
C SER A 630 6.22 13.83 -19.18
N MET A 631 5.68 14.98 -18.77
CA MET A 631 6.18 15.71 -17.60
C MET A 631 5.18 15.84 -16.45
N ALA A 632 3.88 15.68 -16.74
CA ALA A 632 2.83 15.84 -15.72
C ALA A 632 1.61 14.98 -16.06
N ALA A 633 1.82 13.71 -16.37
CA ALA A 633 0.77 12.80 -16.81
C ALA A 633 -0.36 12.65 -15.79
N GLU A 634 -0.11 12.86 -14.49
CA GLU A 634 -1.13 12.88 -13.44
C GLU A 634 -2.27 13.87 -13.76
N LEU A 635 -1.97 15.01 -14.38
CA LEU A 635 -2.98 16.00 -14.73
C LEU A 635 -3.93 15.56 -15.87
N LEU A 636 -3.61 14.45 -16.53
CA LEU A 636 -4.45 13.84 -17.56
C LEU A 636 -5.42 12.80 -17.00
N LEU A 637 -5.23 12.38 -15.75
CA LEU A 637 -6.09 11.38 -15.09
C LEU A 637 -7.51 11.90 -14.89
N ASP A 638 -8.45 10.96 -14.77
CA ASP A 638 -9.86 11.28 -14.51
C ASP A 638 -10.01 12.10 -13.22
N GLY A 639 -10.90 13.09 -13.26
CA GLY A 639 -11.15 14.03 -12.16
C GLY A 639 -10.18 15.22 -12.07
N ARG A 640 -9.06 15.24 -12.82
CA ARG A 640 -8.07 16.32 -12.78
C ARG A 640 -8.33 17.48 -13.79
N ASN A 641 -9.40 17.42 -14.55
CA ASN A 641 -9.67 18.40 -15.60
C ASN A 641 -9.76 19.86 -15.09
N VAL A 642 -10.44 20.08 -13.97
CA VAL A 642 -10.57 21.43 -13.37
C VAL A 642 -9.22 21.98 -12.93
N GLU A 643 -8.40 21.13 -12.28
CA GLU A 643 -7.05 21.47 -11.86
C GLU A 643 -6.17 21.82 -13.07
N ARG A 644 -6.18 20.99 -14.10
CA ARG A 644 -5.46 21.24 -15.36
C ARG A 644 -5.85 22.56 -16.01
N GLN A 645 -7.14 22.89 -16.08
CA GLN A 645 -7.61 24.16 -16.64
C GLN A 645 -7.17 25.37 -15.81
N ARG A 646 -7.15 25.22 -14.49
CA ARG A 646 -6.62 26.25 -13.59
C ARG A 646 -5.12 26.50 -13.81
N ILE A 647 -4.35 25.43 -13.93
CA ILE A 647 -2.89 25.50 -14.11
C ILE A 647 -2.54 26.18 -15.44
N ILE A 648 -3.15 25.76 -16.57
CA ILE A 648 -2.87 26.36 -17.88
C ILE A 648 -3.26 27.84 -17.93
N ARG A 649 -4.33 28.23 -17.23
CA ARG A 649 -4.70 29.63 -17.09
C ARG A 649 -3.67 30.42 -16.32
N THR A 650 -3.26 29.92 -15.16
CA THR A 650 -2.22 30.53 -14.31
C THR A 650 -0.91 30.71 -15.07
N LEU A 651 -0.46 29.65 -15.76
CA LEU A 651 0.75 29.68 -16.58
C LEU A 651 0.63 30.71 -17.74
N SER A 652 -0.48 30.69 -18.46
CA SER A 652 -0.70 31.63 -19.58
C SER A 652 -0.68 33.08 -19.14
N ASP A 653 -1.34 33.39 -18.02
CA ASP A 653 -1.33 34.73 -17.45
C ASP A 653 0.06 35.13 -16.94
N ALA A 654 0.81 34.19 -16.36
CA ALA A 654 2.17 34.43 -15.89
C ALA A 654 3.13 34.69 -17.06
N VAL A 655 3.04 33.91 -18.14
CA VAL A 655 3.82 34.10 -19.37
C VAL A 655 3.53 35.46 -20.00
N LYS A 656 2.26 35.86 -20.01
CA LYS A 656 1.87 37.20 -20.48
C LYS A 656 2.63 38.29 -19.73
N VAL A 657 2.66 38.23 -18.40
CA VAL A 657 3.36 39.22 -17.55
C VAL A 657 4.88 39.14 -17.75
N LEU A 658 5.45 37.93 -17.69
CA LEU A 658 6.91 37.73 -17.87
C LEU A 658 7.42 38.35 -19.22
N VAL A 659 6.72 38.04 -20.33
CA VAL A 659 7.13 38.53 -21.65
C VAL A 659 6.89 40.04 -21.75
N SER A 660 5.83 40.60 -21.14
CA SER A 660 5.64 42.05 -21.08
C SER A 660 6.79 42.75 -20.35
N GLU A 661 7.20 42.23 -19.20
CA GLU A 661 8.33 42.74 -18.38
C GLU A 661 9.67 42.71 -19.17
N ILE A 662 9.93 41.59 -19.89
CA ILE A 662 11.10 41.43 -20.73
C ILE A 662 11.10 42.50 -21.87
N ASN A 663 9.97 42.66 -22.57
CA ASN A 663 9.85 43.57 -23.70
C ASN A 663 9.90 45.05 -23.28
N GLU A 664 9.23 45.43 -22.17
CA GLU A 664 9.25 46.79 -21.63
C GLU A 664 10.67 47.23 -21.23
N ARG A 665 11.48 46.29 -20.70
CA ARG A 665 12.90 46.54 -20.37
C ARG A 665 13.82 46.41 -21.58
N LYS A 666 13.31 46.11 -22.78
CA LYS A 666 14.08 45.92 -24.01
C LYS A 666 15.18 44.85 -23.86
N LEU A 667 14.88 43.76 -23.14
CA LEU A 667 15.78 42.67 -22.92
C LEU A 667 15.63 41.60 -24.02
N LEU A 668 16.73 40.95 -24.36
CA LEU A 668 16.80 39.82 -25.29
C LEU A 668 17.19 38.56 -24.52
N VAL A 669 16.48 37.47 -24.74
CA VAL A 669 16.81 36.18 -24.14
C VAL A 669 18.00 35.58 -24.87
N LYS A 670 19.11 35.43 -24.17
CA LYS A 670 20.37 34.90 -24.70
C LYS A 670 20.62 33.43 -24.30
N GLY A 671 19.83 32.91 -23.36
CA GLY A 671 19.92 31.52 -22.98
C GLY A 671 18.84 31.15 -21.95
N ASN A 672 18.34 29.92 -22.04
CA ASN A 672 17.52 29.28 -21.04
C ASN A 672 18.34 28.13 -20.46
N GLU A 673 18.18 27.85 -19.14
CA GLU A 673 18.98 26.84 -18.43
C GLU A 673 20.49 26.95 -18.73
N LYS A 674 20.95 28.22 -18.75
CA LYS A 674 22.34 28.50 -19.13
C LYS A 674 23.31 28.07 -18.05
N GLU A 675 24.26 27.21 -18.40
CA GLU A 675 25.33 26.78 -17.53
C GLU A 675 26.32 27.93 -17.24
N LEU A 676 26.59 28.17 -15.97
CA LEU A 676 27.49 29.21 -15.48
C LEU A 676 28.63 28.57 -14.71
N HIS A 677 29.85 28.95 -14.98
CA HIS A 677 31.06 28.43 -14.35
C HIS A 677 31.81 29.52 -13.60
N GLY A 678 32.38 29.16 -12.47
CA GLY A 678 33.25 30.01 -11.66
C GLY A 678 34.25 29.21 -10.86
N THR A 679 35.20 29.87 -10.22
CA THR A 679 36.13 29.25 -9.27
C THR A 679 35.97 29.92 -7.91
N PHE A 680 35.55 29.17 -6.90
CA PHE A 680 35.36 29.64 -5.55
C PHE A 680 36.31 28.90 -4.60
N ASP A 681 37.23 29.62 -3.98
CA ASP A 681 38.23 29.06 -3.04
C ASP A 681 39.01 27.84 -3.62
N GLY A 682 39.35 27.90 -4.89
CA GLY A 682 40.02 26.81 -5.63
C GLY A 682 39.12 25.64 -6.02
N LEU A 683 37.82 25.74 -5.78
CA LEU A 683 36.84 24.75 -6.15
C LEU A 683 36.07 25.18 -7.43
N ASP A 684 35.78 24.20 -8.29
CA ASP A 684 34.91 24.47 -9.44
C ASP A 684 33.47 24.73 -8.96
N PHE A 685 32.93 25.88 -9.29
CA PHE A 685 31.56 26.24 -8.97
C PHE A 685 30.68 26.22 -10.21
N LEU A 686 29.62 25.44 -10.14
CA LEU A 686 28.66 25.26 -11.20
C LEU A 686 27.27 25.79 -10.81
N GLY A 687 26.68 26.61 -11.71
CA GLY A 687 25.31 27.12 -11.54
C GLY A 687 24.55 27.04 -12.88
N PHE A 688 23.20 27.04 -12.78
CA PHE A 688 22.33 27.11 -13.95
C PHE A 688 21.35 28.26 -13.75
N SER A 689 21.27 29.19 -14.72
CA SER A 689 20.31 30.27 -14.70
C SER A 689 19.08 29.95 -15.55
N ASP A 690 17.88 30.08 -15.00
CA ASP A 690 16.64 29.71 -15.70
C ASP A 690 16.48 30.54 -16.99
N ILE A 691 16.60 31.90 -16.90
CA ILE A 691 16.60 32.78 -18.05
C ILE A 691 17.76 33.76 -17.92
N TYR A 692 18.65 33.76 -18.92
CA TYR A 692 19.72 34.72 -19.04
C TYR A 692 19.39 35.73 -20.18
N LEU A 693 19.46 37.02 -19.87
CA LEU A 693 19.08 38.08 -20.79
C LEU A 693 20.16 39.16 -20.87
N GLU A 694 20.16 39.90 -22.00
CA GLU A 694 21.00 41.08 -22.22
C GLU A 694 20.20 42.19 -22.87
N ASN A 695 20.50 43.45 -22.56
CA ASN A 695 19.98 44.58 -23.30
C ASN A 695 20.94 44.98 -24.42
N ALA A 696 20.55 46.01 -25.21
CA ALA A 696 21.36 46.51 -26.32
C ALA A 696 22.70 47.16 -25.89
N SER A 697 22.83 47.55 -24.61
CA SER A 697 24.07 48.10 -24.04
C SER A 697 24.99 47.03 -23.45
N GLY A 698 24.60 45.75 -23.53
CA GLY A 698 25.39 44.63 -22.97
C GLY A 698 25.21 44.43 -21.44
N GLU A 699 24.25 45.09 -20.83
CA GLU A 699 23.88 44.83 -19.43
C GLU A 699 23.24 43.44 -19.27
N LYS A 700 23.72 42.68 -18.32
CA LYS A 700 23.28 41.31 -18.04
C LYS A 700 22.18 41.26 -17.02
N PHE A 701 21.18 40.38 -17.27
CA PHE A 701 20.04 40.14 -16.40
C PHE A 701 19.85 38.64 -16.20
N VAL A 702 19.38 38.25 -15.03
CA VAL A 702 18.99 36.87 -14.72
C VAL A 702 17.59 36.86 -14.11
N ILE A 703 16.72 36.03 -14.61
CA ILE A 703 15.42 35.74 -13.99
C ILE A 703 15.41 34.30 -13.54
N ASP A 704 15.27 34.08 -12.25
CA ASP A 704 15.11 32.77 -11.63
C ASP A 704 13.60 32.54 -11.38
N MET A 705 13.07 31.49 -11.97
CA MET A 705 11.63 31.24 -12.01
C MET A 705 11.19 30.31 -10.88
N LYS A 706 10.07 30.62 -10.23
CA LYS A 706 9.57 29.82 -9.10
C LYS A 706 8.06 29.61 -9.18
N TRP A 707 7.62 28.36 -9.01
CA TRP A 707 6.21 28.03 -8.83
C TRP A 707 5.86 28.10 -7.35
N SER A 708 5.67 29.30 -6.79
CA SER A 708 5.42 29.50 -5.38
C SER A 708 4.42 30.64 -5.11
N THR A 709 3.53 30.42 -4.16
CA THR A 709 2.63 31.44 -3.61
C THR A 709 3.18 32.07 -2.33
N SER A 710 4.26 31.53 -1.77
CA SER A 710 4.89 32.01 -0.53
C SER A 710 5.49 33.41 -0.70
N SER A 711 5.53 34.17 0.38
CA SER A 711 6.27 35.43 0.49
C SER A 711 7.77 35.23 0.77
N TYR A 712 8.23 33.98 0.81
CA TYR A 712 9.60 33.61 1.11
C TYR A 712 10.62 34.35 0.24
N TYR A 713 10.42 34.37 -1.08
CA TYR A 713 11.37 34.98 -2.02
C TYR A 713 11.43 36.50 -1.91
N GLU A 714 10.27 37.14 -1.71
CA GLU A 714 10.17 38.59 -1.46
C GLU A 714 10.86 38.94 -0.14
N LYS A 715 10.58 38.19 0.93
CA LYS A 715 11.19 38.38 2.23
C LYS A 715 12.71 38.21 2.17
N HIS A 716 13.19 37.14 1.53
CA HIS A 716 14.62 36.87 1.37
C HIS A 716 15.34 37.96 0.54
N LEU A 717 14.67 38.51 -0.47
CA LEU A 717 15.23 39.64 -1.19
C LEU A 717 15.36 40.87 -0.30
N ASN A 718 14.33 41.20 0.48
CA ASN A 718 14.29 42.37 1.34
C ASN A 718 15.24 42.26 2.56
N GLU A 719 15.50 41.06 3.04
CA GLU A 719 16.35 40.79 4.23
C GLU A 719 17.80 40.44 3.92
N ASP A 720 18.27 40.69 2.71
CA ASP A 720 19.64 40.32 2.27
C ASP A 720 19.97 38.80 2.42
N LYS A 721 19.00 37.94 2.10
CA LYS A 721 19.14 36.47 2.18
C LYS A 721 18.98 35.79 0.83
N ALA A 722 18.83 36.52 -0.28
CA ALA A 722 18.64 35.99 -1.62
C ALA A 722 19.96 35.47 -2.23
N LEU A 723 20.60 34.55 -1.53
CA LEU A 723 21.92 33.99 -1.86
C LEU A 723 21.99 33.41 -3.29
N GLN A 724 20.91 32.82 -3.80
CA GLN A 724 20.87 32.29 -5.17
C GLN A 724 21.11 33.38 -6.22
N LEU A 725 20.48 34.54 -6.06
CA LEU A 725 20.64 35.67 -6.98
C LEU A 725 22.05 36.28 -6.86
N ALA A 726 22.58 36.38 -5.64
CA ALA A 726 23.97 36.83 -5.41
C ALA A 726 24.98 35.87 -6.08
N THR A 727 24.72 34.58 -6.04
CA THR A 727 25.55 33.56 -6.70
C THR A 727 25.56 33.74 -8.21
N TYR A 728 24.41 33.99 -8.84
CA TYR A 728 24.34 34.25 -10.29
C TYR A 728 25.06 35.54 -10.67
N SER A 729 24.91 36.60 -9.85
CA SER A 729 25.65 37.84 -10.11
C SER A 729 27.15 37.62 -10.04
N TRP A 730 27.64 36.91 -9.04
CA TRP A 730 29.08 36.58 -8.92
C TRP A 730 29.59 35.72 -10.07
N LEU A 731 28.84 34.68 -10.50
CA LEU A 731 29.26 33.81 -11.63
C LEU A 731 29.36 34.58 -12.95
N LEU A 732 28.57 35.63 -13.15
CA LEU A 732 28.51 36.41 -14.39
C LEU A 732 29.39 37.68 -14.35
N ASP A 733 29.67 38.21 -13.15
CA ASP A 733 30.51 39.37 -12.92
C ASP A 733 31.24 39.23 -11.57
N PRO A 734 32.34 38.46 -11.49
CA PRO A 734 33.04 38.19 -10.23
C PRO A 734 33.63 39.40 -9.55
N GLU A 735 34.00 40.42 -10.29
CA GLU A 735 34.67 41.63 -9.76
C GLU A 735 33.64 42.71 -9.37
N GLY A 736 32.57 42.87 -10.18
CA GLY A 736 31.62 43.96 -9.97
C GLY A 736 30.40 43.61 -9.14
N LEU A 737 29.97 42.31 -9.21
CA LEU A 737 28.69 41.80 -8.61
C LEU A 737 27.49 42.69 -8.94
N ASN A 738 27.47 43.26 -10.18
CA ASN A 738 26.48 44.24 -10.61
C ASN A 738 25.41 43.70 -11.56
N VAL A 739 25.37 42.37 -11.76
CA VAL A 739 24.36 41.73 -12.60
C VAL A 739 22.98 41.86 -11.94
N ARG A 740 22.01 42.31 -12.71
CA ARG A 740 20.63 42.44 -12.24
C ARG A 740 19.96 41.06 -12.18
N CYS A 741 19.61 40.62 -10.99
CA CYS A 741 18.98 39.33 -10.77
C CYS A 741 17.61 39.52 -10.13
N SER A 742 16.65 38.67 -10.50
CA SER A 742 15.27 38.73 -10.01
C SER A 742 14.68 37.34 -9.87
N TYR A 743 13.63 37.23 -9.03
CA TYR A 743 12.74 36.08 -9.03
C TYR A 743 11.48 36.36 -9.84
N PHE A 744 10.99 35.38 -10.58
CA PHE A 744 9.66 35.44 -11.17
C PHE A 744 8.75 34.38 -10.57
N LEU A 745 7.65 34.81 -9.95
CA LEU A 745 6.72 33.95 -9.22
C LEU A 745 5.49 33.65 -10.10
N PHE A 746 5.41 32.46 -10.69
CA PHE A 746 4.33 32.08 -11.62
C PHE A 746 2.92 32.27 -11.05
N PRO A 747 2.57 31.70 -9.87
CA PRO A 747 1.22 31.85 -9.34
C PRO A 747 0.83 33.28 -8.97
N LYS A 748 1.80 34.11 -8.59
CA LYS A 748 1.62 35.52 -8.27
C LYS A 748 1.67 36.40 -9.50
N LYS A 749 2.20 35.92 -10.64
CA LYS A 749 2.41 36.66 -11.87
C LYS A 749 3.27 37.91 -11.61
N GLN A 750 4.32 37.75 -10.84
CA GLN A 750 5.08 38.88 -10.31
C GLN A 750 6.58 38.69 -10.52
N LEU A 751 7.22 39.76 -11.05
CA LEU A 751 8.67 39.89 -11.04
C LEU A 751 9.09 40.56 -9.73
N VAL A 752 9.84 39.82 -8.90
CA VAL A 752 10.39 40.36 -7.64
C VAL A 752 11.80 40.86 -7.91
N PHE A 753 11.94 42.18 -7.97
CA PHE A 753 13.15 42.84 -8.44
C PHE A 753 13.46 44.09 -7.65
N ASP A 754 14.75 44.31 -7.33
CA ASP A 754 15.26 45.54 -6.75
C ASP A 754 16.35 46.12 -7.70
N SER A 755 16.05 47.23 -8.37
CA SER A 755 16.95 47.85 -9.35
C SER A 755 18.18 48.54 -8.70
N THR A 756 18.15 48.79 -7.40
CA THR A 756 19.20 49.51 -6.68
C THR A 756 20.18 48.58 -5.99
N ARG A 757 19.88 47.29 -5.94
CA ARG A 757 20.62 46.32 -5.15
C ARG A 757 21.95 45.97 -5.83
N THR A 758 22.99 45.97 -4.98
CA THR A 758 24.30 45.33 -5.25
C THR A 758 24.40 44.03 -4.42
N TRP A 759 25.18 43.06 -4.89
CA TRP A 759 25.28 41.75 -4.24
C TRP A 759 26.54 41.57 -3.40
N ASN A 760 27.38 42.61 -3.30
CA ASN A 760 28.69 42.55 -2.67
C ASN A 760 28.61 42.15 -1.19
N ASP A 761 27.77 42.79 -0.40
CA ASP A 761 27.68 42.53 1.05
C ASP A 761 27.14 41.13 1.30
N LEU A 762 26.06 40.71 0.59
CA LEU A 762 25.50 39.38 0.74
C LEU A 762 26.47 38.27 0.32
N TRP A 763 27.21 38.49 -0.80
CA TRP A 763 28.19 37.52 -1.26
C TRP A 763 29.38 37.41 -0.30
N ASN A 764 29.89 38.52 0.21
CA ASN A 764 30.98 38.54 1.21
C ASN A 764 30.56 37.85 2.51
N ASN A 765 29.34 38.11 2.99
CA ASN A 765 28.80 37.45 4.17
C ASN A 765 28.64 35.93 3.92
N ALA A 766 28.18 35.52 2.74
CA ALA A 766 28.08 34.12 2.39
C ALA A 766 29.44 33.41 2.32
N ARG A 767 30.45 34.09 1.74
CA ARG A 767 31.82 33.60 1.71
C ARG A 767 32.40 33.43 3.11
N THR A 768 32.25 34.45 3.96
CA THR A 768 32.70 34.38 5.35
C THR A 768 32.00 33.27 6.14
N ALA A 769 30.67 33.11 5.96
CA ALA A 769 29.90 32.03 6.57
C ALA A 769 30.37 30.65 6.11
N TRP A 770 30.67 30.50 4.82
CA TRP A 770 31.25 29.26 4.26
C TRP A 770 32.59 28.94 4.94
N GLU A 771 33.52 29.90 4.99
CA GLU A 771 34.84 29.72 5.60
C GLU A 771 34.71 29.34 7.08
N GLN A 772 33.83 30.00 7.83
CA GLN A 772 33.53 29.68 9.24
C GLN A 772 33.05 28.23 9.41
N ARG A 773 32.03 27.80 8.62
CA ARG A 773 31.47 26.46 8.69
C ARG A 773 32.48 25.37 8.26
N PHE A 774 33.27 25.68 7.27
CA PHE A 774 34.31 24.76 6.80
C PHE A 774 35.43 24.58 7.83
N ALA A 775 35.86 25.67 8.52
CA ALA A 775 36.79 25.61 9.64
C ALA A 775 36.24 24.82 10.84
N GLU A 776 34.95 24.98 11.18
CA GLU A 776 34.31 24.20 12.24
C GLU A 776 34.37 22.70 11.93
N ILE A 777 34.03 22.32 10.69
CA ILE A 777 34.06 20.92 10.24
C ILE A 777 35.49 20.35 10.25
N HIS A 778 36.49 21.10 9.80
CA HIS A 778 37.90 20.69 9.85
C HIS A 778 38.40 20.52 11.30
N SER A 779 37.88 21.28 12.26
CA SER A 779 38.18 21.09 13.68
C SER A 779 37.46 19.87 14.29
N GLY A 780 36.67 19.13 13.52
CA GLY A 780 35.92 17.99 13.98
C GLY A 780 34.54 18.32 14.56
N GLN A 781 34.08 19.56 14.44
CA GLN A 781 32.75 19.96 14.91
C GLN A 781 31.74 19.98 13.77
N LEU A 782 30.61 19.30 13.96
CA LEU A 782 29.54 19.24 13.00
C LEU A 782 28.26 19.87 13.61
N ALA A 783 28.11 21.18 13.40
CA ALA A 783 26.98 21.91 13.95
C ALA A 783 25.66 21.51 13.27
N ARG A 784 24.61 21.42 14.09
CA ARG A 784 23.23 21.33 13.59
C ARG A 784 22.71 22.70 13.22
N GLY A 785 21.82 22.75 12.22
CA GLY A 785 21.22 24.01 11.79
C GLY A 785 20.20 24.56 12.80
N ILE A 786 19.89 25.82 12.69
CA ILE A 786 18.88 26.51 13.49
C ILE A 786 17.53 26.33 12.82
N ALA A 787 16.55 25.76 13.55
CA ALA A 787 15.23 25.46 13.01
C ALA A 787 14.30 26.66 12.96
N GLU A 788 14.32 27.51 13.99
CA GLU A 788 13.40 28.62 14.15
C GLU A 788 14.08 29.98 13.90
N GLU A 789 13.38 30.88 13.25
CA GLU A 789 13.87 32.19 12.87
C GLU A 789 14.24 33.07 14.09
N LYS A 790 13.49 32.92 15.20
CA LYS A 790 13.76 33.64 16.46
C LYS A 790 15.14 33.32 17.07
N ASP A 791 15.68 32.12 16.77
CA ASP A 791 16.94 31.65 17.32
C ASP A 791 18.16 32.11 16.48
N LEU A 792 17.91 32.71 15.31
CA LEU A 792 18.96 33.23 14.42
C LEU A 792 19.74 34.38 15.06
N GLU A 793 19.12 35.15 15.97
CA GLU A 793 19.78 36.25 16.67
C GLU A 793 20.98 35.80 17.54
N ASN A 794 20.96 34.52 17.94
CA ASN A 794 22.03 33.89 18.72
C ASN A 794 23.11 33.24 17.84
N SER A 795 23.00 33.36 16.51
CA SER A 795 23.95 32.76 15.57
C SER A 795 25.20 33.61 15.43
N ASN A 796 26.36 32.96 15.53
CA ASN A 796 27.65 33.57 15.21
C ASN A 796 28.02 33.51 13.71
N SER A 797 27.11 33.08 12.85
CA SER A 797 27.34 32.99 11.39
C SER A 797 27.31 34.39 10.76
N ALA A 798 28.21 34.65 9.84
CA ALA A 798 28.21 35.91 9.07
C ALA A 798 26.95 36.03 8.19
N LEU A 799 26.33 34.90 7.81
CA LEU A 799 25.04 34.84 7.13
C LEU A 799 24.13 33.86 7.88
N PRO A 800 23.38 34.33 8.91
CA PRO A 800 22.46 33.44 9.62
C PRO A 800 21.25 33.05 8.78
N MET A 801 21.09 31.76 8.55
CA MET A 801 19.98 31.18 7.77
C MET A 801 19.34 30.03 8.56
N THR A 802 18.00 29.93 8.47
CA THR A 802 17.29 28.77 9.03
C THR A 802 17.55 27.53 8.21
N ALA A 803 17.71 26.41 8.92
CA ALA A 803 17.71 25.09 8.28
C ALA A 803 16.27 24.70 7.89
N GLY A 804 16.13 24.04 6.76
CA GLY A 804 14.82 23.54 6.29
C GLY A 804 14.37 22.28 7.02
N CYS A 805 14.33 22.30 8.36
CA CYS A 805 14.11 21.12 9.20
C CYS A 805 12.79 20.40 8.89
N THR A 806 11.71 21.13 8.59
CA THR A 806 10.40 20.58 8.22
C THR A 806 10.46 19.65 6.99
N PHE A 807 11.44 19.86 6.10
CA PHE A 807 11.63 19.07 4.88
C PHE A 807 12.92 18.26 4.90
N CYS A 808 13.54 18.11 6.08
CA CYS A 808 14.82 17.45 6.22
C CYS A 808 14.67 15.93 6.26
N ASN A 809 15.33 15.23 5.32
CA ASN A 809 15.34 13.77 5.25
C ASN A 809 16.16 13.09 6.36
N TYR A 810 16.91 13.85 7.15
CA TYR A 810 17.82 13.35 8.17
C TYR A 810 17.37 13.65 9.60
N ALA A 811 16.09 13.99 9.79
CA ALA A 811 15.51 14.33 11.09
C ALA A 811 15.76 13.24 12.14
N ALA A 812 15.57 11.97 11.77
CA ALA A 812 15.81 10.82 12.66
C ALA A 812 17.27 10.68 13.13
N LEU A 813 18.25 11.09 12.28
CA LEU A 813 19.67 11.09 12.64
C LEU A 813 20.04 12.36 13.41
N CYS A 814 19.34 13.45 13.16
CA CYS A 814 19.58 14.74 13.80
C CYS A 814 19.07 14.78 15.23
N ALA A 815 17.96 14.10 15.54
CA ALA A 815 17.29 14.06 16.85
C ALA A 815 16.99 15.44 17.46
N MET A 816 16.78 16.46 16.62
CA MET A 816 16.40 17.84 17.03
C MET A 816 14.90 18.10 16.98
N MET A 817 14.11 17.12 16.53
CA MET A 817 12.64 17.24 16.35
C MET A 817 11.88 16.32 17.34
N GLU A 818 12.41 16.12 18.53
CA GLU A 818 11.66 15.54 19.64
C GLU A 818 11.04 16.68 20.45
N ASP A 819 9.83 17.13 20.03
CA ASP A 819 8.82 17.72 20.93
C ASP A 819 7.43 17.66 20.23
#